data_4e22c2e374435609271a810036396bcc
#
_entry.id   4e22c2e374435609271a810036396bcc
#
_cell.length_a   1.000
_cell.length_b   1.000
_cell.length_c   1.000
_cell.angle_alpha   90.00
_cell.angle_beta   90.00
_cell.angle_gamma   90.00
#
_symmetry.space_group_name_H-M   'P 1'
#
loop_
_entity.id
_entity.type
_entity.pdbx_description
1 polymer ?
#
loop_
_entity_poly.entity_id
_entity_poly.type
_entity_poly.pdbx_seq_one_letter_code
_entity_poly.pdbx_strand_id
1 'polypeptide(L)'
;MNKKKKNKDNISEISYQGENRIDTKYFIQHPQYWKSPLRIIRDPKKISILKLLSFKPRALNNLIDFLTIDDIFQMLQLNKSISNILLNTNLIKVYFNIRKEFNIIYNNNKKNEFKELLKNSKNIIEFNQFLNENKKEHFNFDKFTLSQLLNKNCELIRKMISRLKLPKNESISVFGKIIERQIKKELFFKKDIDLSNYNFNNEGIIFLNCALRDIKNIISIKFCNNTQIRNYHLISNITNWSKRNLQVLNLINNSLDDKSGILIFTKIKNNCPFLKVINLSENYFSYKTFESNKVKDSFKTCFPNLEKFIFKNNILGSKGAVLLFESLINCKKLILVDISYNGIEKNVFNKESVINFFNPEISGINYLYSFYYNGNFLPPSETASLIKCIINNNILTYLFIGNCQLNDESLELLNFLIINNQYIHSLFIHYNNFTSKGLEKLLNNIELNSRLIELNLSNNKLNHNSLKILIQSLLKNKFISSLNLSYNDFSKSESSDLIIDYIESNSKLKNINLTACHIGLGLKKLLIAIENNKKISCIDLSVNDIGGNKEVFVNISNLLKNNFYLRFLYLDSNYINDNDLEILICDGIKYNKNLSLLSLKGNRITLNKFENKDINRNIIECLKINDHIKDIIIDENPISNEKNYELFINTLKLNGTRENREYIKMKYS
;
A
#
# COMPACT_ATOMS: atom_id res chain seq x y z
N MET A 1 46.29 22.06 29.80
CA MET A 1 47.28 20.98 29.98
C MET A 1 46.61 19.63 29.84
N ASN A 2 47.07 18.95 28.84
CA ASN A 2 46.75 17.64 28.32
C ASN A 2 46.56 16.51 29.34
N LYS A 3 45.61 15.59 29.03
CA LYS A 3 45.95 14.14 28.97
C LYS A 3 44.86 13.39 28.17
N LYS A 4 45.22 12.96 26.96
CA LYS A 4 44.58 11.87 26.21
C LYS A 4 44.72 10.59 27.03
N LYS A 5 43.62 9.89 27.30
CA LYS A 5 43.60 8.48 27.66
C LYS A 5 43.07 7.65 26.50
N LYS A 6 43.93 6.81 25.95
CA LYS A 6 43.64 5.70 25.07
C LYS A 6 42.78 4.69 25.86
N ASN A 7 41.60 4.38 25.41
CA ASN A 7 40.89 3.17 25.82
C ASN A 7 41.43 2.02 24.98
N LYS A 8 42.16 1.13 25.66
CA LYS A 8 42.41 -0.24 25.23
C LYS A 8 41.15 -1.02 25.56
N ASP A 9 40.55 -1.64 24.55
CA ASP A 9 39.46 -2.59 24.75
C ASP A 9 39.99 -3.83 25.45
N ASN A 10 39.76 -3.90 26.75
CA ASN A 10 39.89 -5.12 27.53
C ASN A 10 38.69 -6.02 27.31
N ILE A 11 38.83 -6.98 26.39
CA ILE A 11 37.96 -8.15 26.28
C ILE A 11 38.53 -9.25 27.16
N SER A 12 38.52 -9.05 28.45
CA SER A 12 38.73 -10.12 29.43
C SER A 12 37.98 -9.75 30.71
N GLU A 13 37.19 -10.70 31.13
CA GLU A 13 36.34 -10.71 32.34
C GLU A 13 34.88 -10.32 32.13
N ILE A 14 34.15 -11.26 31.51
CA ILE A 14 32.75 -11.46 31.87
C ILE A 14 32.75 -12.60 32.91
N SER A 15 32.74 -12.22 34.17
CA SER A 15 32.57 -13.13 35.30
C SER A 15 31.16 -13.74 35.21
N TYR A 16 31.15 -15.07 35.24
CA TYR A 16 29.95 -15.89 35.33
C TYR A 16 29.35 -15.77 36.72
N GLN A 17 28.26 -15.01 36.87
CA GLN A 17 27.27 -15.28 37.94
C GLN A 17 25.88 -15.19 37.33
N GLY A 18 25.25 -16.37 37.32
CA GLY A 18 23.80 -16.63 37.37
C GLY A 18 22.89 -15.97 36.34
N GLU A 19 22.46 -16.78 35.46
CA GLU A 19 21.26 -16.78 34.60
C GLU A 19 21.53 -16.82 33.11
N ASN A 20 21.22 -17.97 32.56
CA ASN A 20 21.45 -18.43 31.19
C ASN A 20 20.53 -17.74 30.16
N ARG A 21 20.74 -16.47 29.81
CA ARG A 21 20.18 -15.87 28.60
C ARG A 21 21.33 -15.45 27.71
N ILE A 22 21.52 -16.18 26.61
CA ILE A 22 22.29 -15.66 25.47
C ILE A 22 21.60 -14.39 25.02
N ASP A 23 22.31 -13.26 25.11
CA ASP A 23 21.74 -11.98 24.68
C ASP A 23 21.59 -11.97 23.13
N THR A 24 20.40 -12.35 22.70
CA THR A 24 20.03 -12.32 21.27
C THR A 24 20.12 -10.92 20.67
N LYS A 25 20.18 -9.85 21.50
CA LYS A 25 20.39 -8.47 21.04
C LYS A 25 21.74 -8.27 20.34
N TYR A 26 22.77 -8.98 20.78
CA TYR A 26 24.09 -8.84 20.14
C TYR A 26 24.07 -9.30 18.67
N PHE A 27 23.38 -10.37 18.37
CA PHE A 27 23.22 -10.86 17.00
C PHE A 27 22.32 -9.96 16.16
N ILE A 28 21.28 -9.37 16.75
CA ILE A 28 20.34 -8.47 16.07
C ILE A 28 21.03 -7.16 15.66
N GLN A 29 22.00 -6.67 16.42
CA GLN A 29 22.72 -5.42 16.13
C GLN A 29 23.83 -5.55 15.08
N HIS A 30 24.21 -6.75 14.67
CA HIS A 30 25.28 -7.01 13.71
C HIS A 30 24.83 -7.88 12.53
N PRO A 31 24.03 -7.36 11.59
CA PRO A 31 23.47 -8.10 10.46
C PRO A 31 24.52 -8.75 9.54
N GLN A 32 25.76 -8.23 9.51
CA GLN A 32 26.86 -8.80 8.74
C GLN A 32 27.20 -10.24 9.14
N TYR A 33 26.88 -10.64 10.35
CA TYR A 33 27.11 -12.02 10.82
C TYR A 33 26.02 -13.00 10.34
N TRP A 34 24.91 -12.49 9.80
CA TRP A 34 23.79 -13.30 9.30
C TRP A 34 23.96 -13.77 7.85
N LYS A 35 24.85 -13.10 7.10
CA LYS A 35 25.03 -13.41 5.66
C LYS A 35 25.74 -14.73 5.40
N SER A 36 26.50 -15.25 6.36
CA SER A 36 27.10 -16.60 6.31
C SER A 36 27.54 -17.05 7.70
N PRO A 37 26.72 -17.81 8.44
CA PRO A 37 27.10 -18.40 9.72
C PRO A 37 28.37 -19.24 9.65
N LEU A 38 28.69 -19.76 8.47
CA LEU A 38 29.90 -20.56 8.20
C LEU A 38 31.19 -19.75 8.14
N ARG A 39 31.15 -18.44 7.83
CA ARG A 39 32.32 -17.59 7.98
C ARG A 39 32.76 -17.47 9.43
N ILE A 40 31.83 -17.51 10.37
CA ILE A 40 32.12 -17.52 11.81
C ILE A 40 32.78 -18.84 12.24
N ILE A 41 32.39 -19.95 11.58
CA ILE A 41 32.89 -21.30 11.86
C ILE A 41 34.31 -21.50 11.30
N ARG A 42 34.67 -20.82 10.21
CA ARG A 42 35.99 -20.91 9.59
C ARG A 42 37.09 -20.10 10.29
N ASP A 43 36.74 -19.24 11.23
CA ASP A 43 37.70 -18.49 12.01
C ASP A 43 38.11 -19.29 13.27
N PRO A 44 39.38 -19.79 13.37
CA PRO A 44 39.84 -20.61 14.47
C PRO A 44 39.72 -19.95 15.84
N LYS A 45 39.68 -18.61 15.89
CA LYS A 45 39.53 -17.84 17.15
C LYS A 45 38.10 -17.83 17.69
N LYS A 46 37.10 -18.35 16.92
CA LYS A 46 35.67 -18.38 17.32
C LYS A 46 35.13 -19.76 17.67
N ILE A 47 36.01 -20.75 17.84
CA ILE A 47 35.68 -22.13 18.26
C ILE A 47 34.90 -22.15 19.58
N SER A 48 34.96 -21.12 20.41
CA SER A 48 34.22 -21.01 21.67
C SER A 48 32.69 -21.03 21.51
N ILE A 49 32.15 -20.47 20.40
CA ILE A 49 30.70 -20.44 20.11
C ILE A 49 30.21 -21.84 19.75
N LEU A 50 30.95 -22.59 18.96
CA LEU A 50 30.63 -23.98 18.62
C LEU A 50 30.66 -24.90 19.85
N LYS A 51 31.63 -24.73 20.75
CA LYS A 51 31.65 -25.40 22.04
C LYS A 51 30.42 -25.06 22.88
N LEU A 52 30.04 -23.77 22.91
CA LEU A 52 28.86 -23.30 23.65
C LEU A 52 27.56 -23.91 23.09
N LEU A 53 27.43 -23.98 21.78
CA LEU A 53 26.27 -24.57 21.08
C LEU A 53 26.19 -26.09 21.27
N SER A 54 27.33 -26.79 21.38
CA SER A 54 27.37 -28.24 21.63
C SER A 54 26.89 -28.61 23.04
N PHE A 55 26.99 -27.69 23.99
CA PHE A 55 26.54 -27.93 25.39
C PHE A 55 25.08 -27.53 25.64
N LYS A 56 24.40 -26.84 24.69
CA LYS A 56 23.02 -26.35 24.87
C LYS A 56 22.13 -26.68 23.65
N PRO A 57 21.49 -27.87 23.67
CA PRO A 57 20.64 -28.33 22.55
C PRO A 57 19.52 -27.37 22.18
N ARG A 58 18.97 -26.63 23.15
CA ARG A 58 17.89 -25.60 22.86
C ARG A 58 18.42 -24.40 22.11
N ALA A 59 19.63 -23.95 22.36
CA ALA A 59 20.24 -22.83 21.62
C ALA A 59 20.56 -23.23 20.18
N LEU A 60 20.98 -24.48 19.96
CA LEU A 60 21.20 -25.03 18.64
C LEU A 60 19.91 -25.16 17.83
N ASN A 61 18.82 -25.60 18.45
CA ASN A 61 17.50 -25.67 17.81
C ASN A 61 17.01 -24.28 17.36
N ASN A 62 17.23 -23.25 18.18
CA ASN A 62 16.88 -21.89 17.78
C ASN A 62 17.78 -21.36 16.64
N LEU A 63 19.04 -21.74 16.59
CA LEU A 63 19.95 -21.37 15.50
C LEU A 63 19.60 -22.07 14.19
N ILE A 64 19.20 -23.33 14.25
CA ILE A 64 18.77 -24.14 13.09
C ILE A 64 17.59 -23.51 12.38
N ASP A 65 16.68 -22.84 13.11
CA ASP A 65 15.52 -22.15 12.54
C ASP A 65 15.91 -20.98 11.61
N PHE A 66 17.14 -20.48 11.70
CA PHE A 66 17.67 -19.37 10.89
C PHE A 66 18.66 -19.81 9.80
N LEU A 67 19.07 -21.07 9.78
CA LEU A 67 20.00 -21.58 8.80
C LEU A 67 19.28 -22.02 7.52
N THR A 68 19.92 -21.79 6.38
CA THR A 68 19.48 -22.43 5.15
C THR A 68 19.79 -23.94 5.19
N ILE A 69 19.16 -24.69 4.33
CA ILE A 69 19.41 -26.13 4.23
C ILE A 69 20.83 -26.41 3.82
N ASP A 70 21.40 -25.60 2.93
CA ASP A 70 22.80 -25.72 2.51
C ASP A 70 23.76 -25.41 3.66
N ASP A 71 23.43 -24.43 4.53
CA ASP A 71 24.19 -24.15 5.75
C ASP A 71 24.16 -25.36 6.71
N ILE A 72 23.02 -26.01 6.88
CA ILE A 72 22.88 -27.20 7.71
C ILE A 72 23.71 -28.36 7.13
N PHE A 73 23.70 -28.57 5.82
CA PHE A 73 24.53 -29.57 5.17
C PHE A 73 26.02 -29.31 5.33
N GLN A 74 26.45 -28.05 5.14
CA GLN A 74 27.84 -27.70 5.36
C GLN A 74 28.25 -27.88 6.83
N MET A 75 27.37 -27.58 7.77
CA MET A 75 27.63 -27.84 9.20
C MET A 75 27.75 -29.33 9.52
N LEU A 76 26.96 -30.19 8.87
CA LEU A 76 27.06 -31.63 9.01
C LEU A 76 28.41 -32.18 8.51
N GLN A 77 29.04 -31.52 7.54
CA GLN A 77 30.35 -31.91 6.98
C GLN A 77 31.53 -31.44 7.83
N LEU A 78 31.36 -30.45 8.71
CA LEU A 78 32.47 -29.78 9.39
C LEU A 78 32.95 -30.45 10.69
N ASN A 79 32.08 -31.10 11.41
CA ASN A 79 32.45 -31.68 12.73
C ASN A 79 31.51 -32.81 13.15
N LYS A 80 32.09 -33.96 13.52
CA LYS A 80 31.34 -35.16 13.92
C LYS A 80 30.40 -34.92 15.11
N SER A 81 30.79 -34.07 16.08
CA SER A 81 29.97 -33.77 17.25
C SER A 81 28.74 -32.93 16.87
N ILE A 82 28.89 -31.94 15.97
CA ILE A 82 27.81 -31.11 15.47
C ILE A 82 26.87 -31.95 14.63
N SER A 83 27.40 -32.82 13.75
CA SER A 83 26.61 -33.75 12.97
C SER A 83 25.71 -34.64 13.85
N ASN A 84 26.25 -35.19 14.94
CA ASN A 84 25.48 -36.04 15.86
C ASN A 84 24.36 -35.27 16.54
N ILE A 85 24.61 -34.03 16.96
CA ILE A 85 23.60 -33.18 17.60
C ILE A 85 22.51 -32.81 16.59
N LEU A 86 22.88 -32.40 15.37
CA LEU A 86 21.95 -32.03 14.31
C LEU A 86 21.09 -33.22 13.85
N LEU A 87 21.70 -34.40 13.69
CA LEU A 87 20.99 -35.62 13.30
C LEU A 87 20.00 -36.12 14.34
N ASN A 88 20.27 -35.82 15.61
CA ASN A 88 19.38 -36.20 16.72
C ASN A 88 18.26 -35.18 16.96
N THR A 89 18.23 -34.03 16.27
CA THR A 89 17.13 -33.08 16.39
C THR A 89 15.94 -33.58 15.58
N ASN A 90 14.75 -33.51 16.18
CA ASN A 90 13.50 -33.89 15.49
C ASN A 90 13.26 -33.11 14.20
N LEU A 91 13.80 -31.90 14.11
CA LEU A 91 13.65 -31.01 12.95
C LEU A 91 14.35 -31.57 11.72
N ILE A 92 15.53 -32.11 11.86
CA ILE A 92 16.31 -32.71 10.75
C ILE A 92 15.69 -34.02 10.30
N LYS A 93 15.26 -34.87 11.24
CA LYS A 93 14.55 -36.11 10.89
C LYS A 93 13.29 -35.84 10.06
N VAL A 94 12.54 -34.84 10.45
CA VAL A 94 11.34 -34.39 9.75
C VAL A 94 11.69 -33.84 8.36
N TYR A 95 12.71 -33.00 8.27
CA TYR A 95 13.16 -32.42 7.01
C TYR A 95 13.61 -33.48 6.01
N PHE A 96 14.43 -34.43 6.44
CA PHE A 96 14.87 -35.54 5.60
C PHE A 96 13.73 -36.45 5.17
N ASN A 97 12.75 -36.69 6.01
CA ASN A 97 11.56 -37.45 5.64
C ASN A 97 10.74 -36.78 4.55
N ILE A 98 10.58 -35.47 4.62
CA ILE A 98 9.86 -34.68 3.59
C ILE A 98 10.64 -34.68 2.28
N ARG A 99 11.94 -34.39 2.34
CA ARG A 99 12.80 -34.36 1.13
C ARG A 99 12.84 -35.71 0.42
N LYS A 100 12.78 -36.81 1.18
CA LYS A 100 12.70 -38.16 0.64
C LYS A 100 11.43 -38.41 -0.16
N GLU A 101 10.27 -37.98 0.34
CA GLU A 101 9.00 -38.18 -0.38
C GLU A 101 8.95 -37.38 -1.68
N PHE A 102 9.61 -36.20 -1.76
CA PHE A 102 9.77 -35.48 -3.01
C PHE A 102 10.63 -36.23 -4.04
N ASN A 103 11.69 -36.90 -3.58
CA ASN A 103 12.55 -37.71 -4.46
C ASN A 103 11.90 -39.03 -4.88
N ILE A 104 10.99 -39.60 -4.08
CA ILE A 104 10.26 -40.86 -4.43
C ILE A 104 9.24 -40.65 -5.53
N ILE A 105 8.71 -39.44 -5.69
CA ILE A 105 7.85 -39.12 -6.84
C ILE A 105 8.63 -39.26 -8.17
N TYR A 106 9.94 -39.06 -8.14
CA TYR A 106 10.82 -39.18 -9.32
C TYR A 106 11.54 -40.52 -9.46
N ASN A 107 11.75 -41.31 -8.39
CA ASN A 107 12.50 -42.55 -8.48
C ASN A 107 12.02 -43.61 -7.46
N ASN A 108 11.22 -44.56 -7.93
CA ASN A 108 10.67 -45.65 -7.11
C ASN A 108 11.68 -46.67 -6.55
N ASN A 109 12.96 -46.64 -6.98
CA ASN A 109 13.92 -47.69 -6.69
C ASN A 109 14.80 -47.54 -5.42
N LYS A 110 14.82 -46.36 -4.77
CA LYS A 110 15.71 -46.07 -3.62
C LYS A 110 15.03 -46.08 -2.24
N LYS A 111 13.83 -46.60 -2.14
CA LYS A 111 12.99 -46.55 -0.95
C LYS A 111 13.53 -47.31 0.26
N ASN A 112 14.21 -48.42 0.03
CA ASN A 112 14.70 -49.32 1.09
C ASN A 112 16.05 -48.88 1.64
N GLU A 113 16.96 -48.38 0.83
CA GLU A 113 18.28 -47.89 1.25
C GLU A 113 18.21 -46.72 2.26
N PHE A 114 17.28 -45.83 2.08
CA PHE A 114 17.15 -44.69 2.96
C PHE A 114 16.51 -45.04 4.31
N LYS A 115 15.60 -46.00 4.34
CA LYS A 115 15.04 -46.52 5.62
C LYS A 115 16.11 -47.15 6.51
N GLU A 116 17.06 -47.85 5.89
CA GLU A 116 18.20 -48.41 6.62
C GLU A 116 19.18 -47.37 7.06
N LEU A 117 19.51 -46.37 6.24
CA LEU A 117 20.37 -45.25 6.60
C LEU A 117 19.80 -44.42 7.73
N LEU A 118 18.51 -44.19 7.79
CA LEU A 118 17.85 -43.48 8.94
C LEU A 118 17.80 -44.34 10.20
N LYS A 119 17.70 -45.66 10.08
CA LYS A 119 17.80 -46.58 11.22
C LYS A 119 19.22 -46.68 11.76
N ASN A 120 20.21 -46.57 10.89
CA ASN A 120 21.64 -46.71 11.21
C ASN A 120 22.36 -45.36 11.28
N SER A 121 21.71 -44.30 11.78
CA SER A 121 22.26 -42.94 11.87
C SER A 121 23.56 -42.79 12.67
N LYS A 122 24.19 -43.90 13.08
CA LYS A 122 25.53 -43.95 13.64
C LYS A 122 26.66 -43.78 12.63
N ASN A 123 26.38 -43.93 11.33
CA ASN A 123 27.39 -43.85 10.27
C ASN A 123 27.26 -42.58 9.44
N ILE A 124 27.89 -41.50 9.92
CA ILE A 124 27.88 -40.16 9.29
C ILE A 124 28.50 -40.14 7.90
N ILE A 125 29.45 -41.04 7.62
CA ILE A 125 30.17 -41.09 6.35
C ILE A 125 29.24 -41.60 5.26
N GLU A 126 28.48 -42.67 5.46
CA GLU A 126 27.51 -43.21 4.52
C GLU A 126 26.36 -42.25 4.27
N PHE A 127 25.93 -41.53 5.33
CA PHE A 127 24.91 -40.51 5.21
C PHE A 127 25.35 -39.30 4.36
N ASN A 128 26.57 -38.83 4.55
CA ASN A 128 27.17 -37.74 3.75
C ASN A 128 27.41 -38.19 2.30
N GLN A 129 27.79 -39.44 2.08
CA GLN A 129 27.97 -39.99 0.75
C GLN A 129 26.62 -40.09 0.00
N PHE A 130 25.57 -40.56 0.67
CA PHE A 130 24.21 -40.57 0.14
C PHE A 130 23.70 -39.13 -0.18
N LEU A 131 24.00 -38.12 0.63
CA LEU A 131 23.65 -36.74 0.38
C LEU A 131 24.36 -36.15 -0.84
N ASN A 132 25.62 -36.49 -1.03
CA ASN A 132 26.44 -36.02 -2.17
C ASN A 132 26.00 -36.64 -3.49
N GLU A 133 25.67 -37.93 -3.51
CA GLU A 133 25.18 -38.66 -4.66
C GLU A 133 23.81 -38.16 -5.15
N ASN A 134 22.98 -37.67 -4.22
CA ASN A 134 21.64 -37.15 -4.53
C ASN A 134 21.57 -35.62 -4.67
N LYS A 135 22.70 -34.93 -4.70
CA LYS A 135 22.76 -33.46 -4.75
C LYS A 135 22.17 -32.83 -6.02
N LYS A 136 22.17 -33.54 -7.15
CA LYS A 136 21.71 -33.01 -8.44
C LYS A 136 20.19 -33.00 -8.62
N GLU A 137 19.43 -33.77 -7.84
CA GLU A 137 17.99 -33.97 -8.01
C GLU A 137 17.13 -33.39 -6.85
N HIS A 138 17.67 -32.44 -6.10
CA HIS A 138 17.05 -31.98 -4.86
C HIS A 138 16.05 -30.84 -5.09
N PHE A 139 14.83 -31.04 -4.61
CA PHE A 139 13.82 -30.02 -4.50
C PHE A 139 14.22 -29.04 -3.38
N ASN A 140 14.54 -27.81 -3.76
CA ASN A 140 15.01 -26.78 -2.84
C ASN A 140 13.83 -25.97 -2.33
N PHE A 141 13.38 -26.23 -1.10
CA PHE A 141 12.31 -25.50 -0.44
C PHE A 141 12.65 -24.01 -0.21
N ASP A 142 13.94 -23.67 -0.12
CA ASP A 142 14.38 -22.29 0.08
C ASP A 142 14.15 -21.41 -1.16
N LYS A 143 13.87 -22.00 -2.32
CA LYS A 143 13.50 -21.28 -3.55
C LYS A 143 12.04 -20.88 -3.61
N PHE A 144 11.17 -21.42 -2.75
CA PHE A 144 9.77 -21.07 -2.76
C PHE A 144 9.56 -19.78 -1.98
N THR A 145 8.88 -18.83 -2.62
CA THR A 145 8.37 -17.65 -1.92
C THR A 145 7.24 -18.05 -0.97
N LEU A 146 7.00 -17.23 0.06
CA LEU A 146 5.89 -17.44 0.98
C LEU A 146 4.55 -17.58 0.23
N SER A 147 4.35 -16.81 -0.83
CA SER A 147 3.17 -16.91 -1.70
C SER A 147 3.01 -18.30 -2.33
N GLN A 148 4.08 -18.84 -2.87
CA GLN A 148 4.05 -20.17 -3.49
C GLN A 148 3.77 -21.29 -2.49
N LEU A 149 4.35 -21.21 -1.28
CA LEU A 149 4.13 -22.19 -0.22
C LEU A 149 2.68 -22.16 0.30
N LEU A 150 2.10 -20.98 0.42
CA LEU A 150 0.76 -20.82 1.01
C LEU A 150 -0.38 -21.03 0.00
N ASN A 151 -0.14 -20.82 -1.30
CA ASN A 151 -1.17 -20.96 -2.34
C ASN A 151 -1.14 -22.32 -3.06
N LYS A 152 -0.41 -22.39 -4.17
CA LYS A 152 -0.43 -23.58 -5.07
C LYS A 152 0.29 -24.79 -4.49
N ASN A 153 1.41 -24.57 -3.81
CA ASN A 153 2.24 -25.66 -3.30
C ASN A 153 1.73 -26.22 -1.96
N CYS A 154 0.81 -25.53 -1.29
CA CYS A 154 0.19 -26.04 -0.08
C CYS A 154 -0.52 -27.38 -0.30
N GLU A 155 -1.25 -27.51 -1.41
CA GLU A 155 -1.92 -28.77 -1.77
C GLU A 155 -0.91 -29.88 -2.16
N LEU A 156 0.14 -29.50 -2.87
CA LEU A 156 1.24 -30.42 -3.21
C LEU A 156 1.94 -30.93 -1.95
N ILE A 157 2.31 -30.02 -1.03
CA ILE A 157 2.94 -30.36 0.24
C ILE A 157 2.01 -31.21 1.11
N ARG A 158 0.70 -30.94 1.13
CA ARG A 158 -0.28 -31.80 1.81
C ARG A 158 -0.35 -33.23 1.25
N LYS A 159 -0.42 -33.34 -0.07
CA LYS A 159 -0.39 -34.65 -0.75
C LYS A 159 0.87 -35.43 -0.41
N MET A 160 1.99 -34.74 -0.25
CA MET A 160 3.27 -35.35 0.14
C MET A 160 3.28 -35.79 1.60
N ILE A 161 2.85 -34.92 2.52
CA ILE A 161 2.76 -35.24 3.94
C ILE A 161 1.78 -36.39 4.20
N SER A 162 0.66 -36.44 3.46
CA SER A 162 -0.30 -37.55 3.54
C SER A 162 0.30 -38.90 3.13
N ARG A 163 1.26 -38.90 2.20
CA ARG A 163 1.97 -40.11 1.76
C ARG A 163 2.98 -40.63 2.81
N LEU A 164 3.42 -39.76 3.74
CA LEU A 164 4.29 -40.17 4.86
C LEU A 164 3.59 -41.11 5.84
N LYS A 165 2.27 -41.30 5.73
CA LYS A 165 1.45 -42.12 6.64
C LYS A 165 1.69 -41.79 8.13
N LEU A 166 2.04 -40.54 8.43
CA LEU A 166 2.17 -40.05 9.78
C LEU A 166 0.80 -39.90 10.44
N PRO A 167 0.68 -40.03 11.76
CA PRO A 167 -0.51 -39.64 12.47
C PRO A 167 -0.92 -38.21 12.11
N LYS A 168 -2.21 -37.93 12.01
CA LYS A 168 -2.73 -36.64 11.53
C LYS A 168 -2.12 -35.44 12.27
N ASN A 169 -1.93 -35.56 13.56
CA ASN A 169 -1.33 -34.52 14.39
C ASN A 169 0.16 -34.28 14.10
N GLU A 170 0.92 -35.33 13.77
CA GLU A 170 2.33 -35.21 13.39
C GLU A 170 2.49 -34.62 12.00
N SER A 171 1.65 -35.02 11.05
CA SER A 171 1.64 -34.46 9.68
C SER A 171 1.39 -32.94 9.69
N ILE A 172 0.45 -32.48 10.49
CA ILE A 172 0.15 -31.05 10.66
C ILE A 172 1.34 -30.34 11.33
N SER A 173 1.96 -30.94 12.32
CA SER A 173 3.13 -30.39 13.01
C SER A 173 4.34 -30.21 12.09
N VAL A 174 4.59 -31.17 11.22
CA VAL A 174 5.69 -31.14 10.23
C VAL A 174 5.47 -30.03 9.22
N PHE A 175 4.29 -30.01 8.62
CA PHE A 175 3.91 -28.97 7.66
C PHE A 175 3.98 -27.56 8.28
N GLY A 176 3.43 -27.41 9.48
CA GLY A 176 3.47 -26.17 10.23
C GLY A 176 4.89 -25.66 10.48
N LYS A 177 5.82 -26.54 10.83
CA LYS A 177 7.22 -26.16 11.08
C LYS A 177 7.95 -25.69 9.82
N ILE A 178 7.66 -26.27 8.66
CA ILE A 178 8.26 -25.81 7.39
C ILE A 178 7.78 -24.41 7.05
N ILE A 179 6.45 -24.19 7.10
CA ILE A 179 5.88 -22.87 6.82
C ILE A 179 6.32 -21.85 7.89
N GLU A 180 6.29 -22.21 9.14
CA GLU A 180 6.76 -21.37 10.26
C GLU A 180 8.21 -20.90 10.02
N ARG A 181 9.09 -21.81 9.61
CA ARG A 181 10.48 -21.48 9.30
C ARG A 181 10.59 -20.48 8.15
N GLN A 182 9.88 -20.73 7.05
CA GLN A 182 9.92 -19.83 5.89
C GLN A 182 9.34 -18.45 6.20
N ILE A 183 8.24 -18.40 6.94
CA ILE A 183 7.63 -17.14 7.40
C ILE A 183 8.61 -16.40 8.32
N LYS A 184 9.24 -17.08 9.27
CA LYS A 184 10.24 -16.46 10.15
C LYS A 184 11.42 -15.91 9.35
N LYS A 185 11.94 -16.64 8.38
CA LYS A 185 13.04 -16.20 7.51
C LYS A 185 12.70 -14.91 6.76
N GLU A 186 11.49 -14.81 6.20
CA GLU A 186 11.06 -13.67 5.40
C GLU A 186 10.60 -12.47 6.23
N LEU A 187 9.96 -12.71 7.38
CA LEU A 187 9.24 -11.68 8.13
C LEU A 187 9.94 -11.23 9.42
N PHE A 188 10.94 -11.95 9.91
CA PHE A 188 11.54 -11.74 11.24
C PHE A 188 12.05 -10.29 11.45
N PHE A 189 12.58 -9.65 10.41
CA PHE A 189 13.10 -8.29 10.48
C PHE A 189 12.13 -7.23 9.97
N LYS A 190 10.97 -7.64 9.44
CA LYS A 190 9.99 -6.69 8.91
C LYS A 190 9.12 -6.14 10.02
N LYS A 191 8.98 -4.83 10.05
CA LYS A 191 8.02 -4.11 10.90
C LYS A 191 6.64 -4.05 10.25
N ASP A 192 6.62 -4.00 8.93
CA ASP A 192 5.42 -3.93 8.10
C ASP A 192 5.25 -5.27 7.38
N ILE A 193 4.15 -5.94 7.66
CA ILE A 193 3.82 -7.24 7.08
C ILE A 193 2.63 -7.07 6.16
N ASP A 194 2.83 -7.39 4.88
CA ASP A 194 1.78 -7.44 3.88
C ASP A 194 1.51 -8.90 3.47
N LEU A 195 0.32 -9.38 3.81
CA LEU A 195 -0.17 -10.73 3.54
C LEU A 195 -1.44 -10.67 2.67
N SER A 196 -1.60 -9.62 1.88
CA SER A 196 -2.75 -9.43 1.01
C SER A 196 -2.71 -10.37 -0.20
N ASN A 197 -3.87 -10.78 -0.71
CA ASN A 197 -4.06 -11.61 -1.92
C ASN A 197 -3.48 -13.05 -1.85
N TYR A 198 -3.20 -13.55 -0.65
CA TYR A 198 -2.64 -14.92 -0.50
C TYR A 198 -3.69 -16.01 -0.54
N ASN A 199 -4.98 -15.69 -0.48
CA ASN A 199 -6.09 -16.64 -0.44
C ASN A 199 -5.89 -17.75 0.61
N PHE A 200 -5.52 -17.35 1.82
CA PHE A 200 -5.33 -18.28 2.93
C PHE A 200 -6.57 -19.13 3.17
N ASN A 201 -6.36 -20.40 3.39
CA ASN A 201 -7.35 -21.25 4.00
C ASN A 201 -7.19 -21.29 5.54
N ASN A 202 -8.12 -21.92 6.23
CA ASN A 202 -8.10 -22.02 7.70
C ASN A 202 -6.80 -22.63 8.25
N GLU A 203 -6.20 -23.60 7.55
CA GLU A 203 -4.95 -24.23 7.99
C GLU A 203 -3.75 -23.31 7.78
N GLY A 204 -3.68 -22.59 6.65
CA GLY A 204 -2.64 -21.60 6.38
C GLY A 204 -2.58 -20.53 7.47
N ILE A 205 -3.75 -20.13 8.02
CA ILE A 205 -3.82 -19.19 9.13
C ILE A 205 -3.30 -19.77 10.44
N ILE A 206 -3.57 -21.03 10.72
CA ILE A 206 -3.04 -21.69 11.92
C ILE A 206 -1.50 -21.68 11.87
N PHE A 207 -0.92 -21.98 10.71
CA PHE A 207 0.55 -21.98 10.55
C PHE A 207 1.15 -20.58 10.62
N LEU A 208 0.49 -19.60 9.96
CA LEU A 208 0.86 -18.21 10.05
C LEU A 208 0.85 -17.71 11.50
N ASN A 209 -0.15 -18.13 12.26
CA ASN A 209 -0.26 -17.81 13.67
C ASN A 209 0.89 -18.35 14.50
N CYS A 210 1.30 -19.60 14.29
CA CYS A 210 2.45 -20.17 14.97
C CYS A 210 3.74 -19.40 14.65
N ALA A 211 3.91 -18.97 13.40
CA ALA A 211 5.09 -18.24 12.96
C ALA A 211 5.15 -16.81 13.49
N LEU A 212 4.04 -16.09 13.43
CA LEU A 212 3.98 -14.67 13.82
C LEU A 212 3.91 -14.46 15.35
N ARG A 213 3.53 -15.48 16.12
CA ARG A 213 3.42 -15.39 17.58
C ARG A 213 4.71 -14.91 18.25
N ASP A 214 5.86 -15.29 17.70
CA ASP A 214 7.17 -15.00 18.28
C ASP A 214 7.80 -13.71 17.72
N ILE A 215 7.20 -13.10 16.71
CA ILE A 215 7.69 -11.85 16.11
C ILE A 215 7.13 -10.65 16.88
N LYS A 216 7.98 -10.01 17.69
CA LYS A 216 7.55 -8.96 18.63
C LYS A 216 7.55 -7.54 18.05
N ASN A 217 8.13 -7.33 16.87
CA ASN A 217 8.41 -5.99 16.32
C ASN A 217 7.44 -5.54 15.24
N ILE A 218 6.32 -6.23 15.06
CA ILE A 218 5.32 -5.91 14.03
C ILE A 218 4.61 -4.61 14.41
N ILE A 219 4.66 -3.63 13.50
CA ILE A 219 4.00 -2.33 13.63
C ILE A 219 2.76 -2.27 12.74
N SER A 220 2.82 -2.86 11.55
CA SER A 220 1.75 -2.83 10.57
C SER A 220 1.44 -4.23 10.05
N ILE A 221 0.16 -4.57 10.00
CA ILE A 221 -0.34 -5.78 9.37
C ILE A 221 -1.37 -5.38 8.30
N LYS A 222 -1.08 -5.76 7.05
CA LYS A 222 -2.03 -5.75 5.94
C LYS A 222 -2.39 -7.17 5.59
N PHE A 223 -3.69 -7.44 5.63
CA PHE A 223 -4.24 -8.76 5.35
C PHE A 223 -5.50 -8.60 4.51
N CYS A 224 -5.33 -8.12 3.26
CA CYS A 224 -6.44 -7.77 2.38
C CYS A 224 -6.74 -8.90 1.39
N ASN A 225 -7.99 -8.98 0.92
CA ASN A 225 -8.41 -9.90 -0.15
C ASN A 225 -8.16 -11.39 0.14
N ASN A 226 -8.41 -11.82 1.38
CA ASN A 226 -8.31 -13.24 1.76
C ASN A 226 -9.70 -13.80 2.09
N THR A 227 -10.60 -13.81 1.12
CA THR A 227 -12.04 -14.07 1.28
C THR A 227 -12.42 -15.50 1.70
N GLN A 228 -11.49 -16.46 1.59
CA GLN A 228 -11.74 -17.86 1.95
C GLN A 228 -11.64 -18.15 3.44
N ILE A 229 -11.33 -17.15 4.26
CA ILE A 229 -11.13 -17.33 5.68
C ILE A 229 -12.44 -17.15 6.42
N ARG A 230 -12.94 -18.21 7.01
CA ARG A 230 -14.01 -18.10 8.02
C ARG A 230 -13.38 -17.66 9.37
N ASN A 231 -13.30 -16.40 9.52
CA ASN A 231 -13.43 -15.46 10.62
C ASN A 231 -12.82 -15.76 12.01
N TYR A 232 -13.07 -16.89 12.62
CA TYR A 232 -12.80 -17.04 14.05
C TYR A 232 -11.30 -17.21 14.37
N HIS A 233 -10.61 -18.00 13.57
CA HIS A 233 -9.20 -18.31 13.83
C HIS A 233 -8.25 -17.17 13.48
N LEU A 234 -8.51 -16.43 12.39
CA LEU A 234 -7.70 -15.29 12.00
C LEU A 234 -7.70 -14.22 13.10
N ILE A 235 -8.89 -13.83 13.52
CA ILE A 235 -9.06 -12.69 14.42
C ILE A 235 -8.59 -12.99 15.83
N SER A 236 -8.83 -14.22 16.33
CA SER A 236 -8.32 -14.62 17.65
C SER A 236 -6.78 -14.56 17.72
N ASN A 237 -6.13 -14.63 16.58
CA ASN A 237 -4.69 -14.76 16.47
C ASN A 237 -3.97 -13.48 16.03
N ILE A 238 -4.58 -12.65 15.15
CA ILE A 238 -4.01 -11.36 14.73
C ILE A 238 -3.62 -10.51 15.96
N THR A 239 -4.47 -10.47 16.96
CA THR A 239 -4.23 -9.70 18.19
C THR A 239 -3.13 -10.28 19.08
N ASN A 240 -2.72 -11.53 18.82
CA ASN A 240 -1.61 -12.17 19.52
C ASN A 240 -0.26 -11.97 18.81
N TRP A 241 -0.28 -11.62 17.51
CA TRP A 241 0.95 -11.54 16.69
C TRP A 241 1.85 -10.37 17.05
N SER A 242 1.28 -9.29 17.58
CA SER A 242 2.07 -8.08 17.87
C SER A 242 1.68 -7.44 19.20
N LYS A 243 1.63 -8.25 20.26
CA LYS A 243 1.30 -7.76 21.59
C LYS A 243 2.04 -6.45 21.88
N ARG A 244 1.31 -5.35 21.96
CA ARG A 244 1.69 -4.00 22.34
C ARG A 244 2.30 -3.08 21.28
N ASN A 245 2.75 -3.55 20.09
CA ASN A 245 3.42 -2.67 19.12
C ASN A 245 2.61 -2.33 17.87
N LEU A 246 1.48 -3.01 17.65
CA LEU A 246 0.65 -2.80 16.46
C LEU A 246 0.08 -1.38 16.42
N GLN A 247 0.39 -0.67 15.33
CA GLN A 247 -0.14 0.66 15.04
C GLN A 247 -1.11 0.67 13.86
N VAL A 248 -0.94 -0.25 12.91
CA VAL A 248 -1.77 -0.31 11.70
C VAL A 248 -2.34 -1.71 11.51
N LEU A 249 -3.67 -1.80 11.46
CA LEU A 249 -4.41 -3.03 11.15
C LEU A 249 -5.28 -2.79 9.92
N ASN A 250 -4.98 -3.49 8.82
CA ASN A 250 -5.73 -3.42 7.58
C ASN A 250 -6.28 -4.80 7.20
N LEU A 251 -7.62 -4.93 7.21
CA LEU A 251 -8.37 -6.16 6.94
C LEU A 251 -9.40 -5.98 5.81
N ILE A 252 -9.08 -5.21 4.78
CA ILE A 252 -9.96 -4.95 3.64
C ILE A 252 -10.34 -6.26 2.95
N ASN A 253 -11.62 -6.38 2.59
CA ASN A 253 -12.15 -7.44 1.72
C ASN A 253 -11.78 -8.86 2.19
N ASN A 254 -12.26 -9.21 3.39
CA ASN A 254 -12.02 -10.54 3.98
C ASN A 254 -13.34 -11.29 4.30
N SER A 255 -14.47 -10.85 3.80
CA SER A 255 -15.78 -11.43 4.07
C SER A 255 -16.10 -11.52 5.58
N LEU A 256 -15.62 -10.55 6.37
CA LEU A 256 -15.83 -10.51 7.82
C LEU A 256 -17.25 -10.06 8.17
N ASP A 257 -17.84 -10.72 9.14
CA ASP A 257 -19.20 -10.49 9.64
C ASP A 257 -19.23 -9.79 11.02
N ASP A 258 -20.42 -9.55 11.56
CA ASP A 258 -20.60 -8.92 12.87
C ASP A 258 -19.95 -9.68 14.02
N LYS A 259 -19.94 -11.02 13.99
CA LYS A 259 -19.30 -11.83 15.02
C LYS A 259 -17.78 -11.59 14.99
N SER A 260 -17.23 -11.47 13.80
CA SER A 260 -15.83 -11.11 13.57
C SER A 260 -15.52 -9.72 14.06
N GLY A 261 -16.40 -8.74 13.79
CA GLY A 261 -16.26 -7.37 14.26
C GLY A 261 -16.23 -7.28 15.79
N ILE A 262 -17.19 -7.93 16.45
CA ILE A 262 -17.23 -7.99 17.92
C ILE A 262 -15.93 -8.59 18.46
N LEU A 263 -15.43 -9.65 17.84
CA LEU A 263 -14.21 -10.31 18.27
C LEU A 263 -12.98 -9.42 18.06
N ILE A 264 -12.87 -8.73 16.91
CA ILE A 264 -11.78 -7.78 16.61
C ILE A 264 -11.70 -6.73 17.72
N PHE A 265 -12.78 -5.99 17.94
CA PHE A 265 -12.77 -4.88 18.89
C PHE A 265 -12.53 -5.34 20.34
N THR A 266 -13.08 -6.48 20.74
CA THR A 266 -12.89 -7.01 22.09
C THR A 266 -11.49 -7.57 22.35
N LYS A 267 -10.84 -8.13 21.33
CA LYS A 267 -9.47 -8.66 21.45
C LYS A 267 -8.41 -7.57 21.36
N ILE A 268 -8.61 -6.59 20.49
CA ILE A 268 -7.71 -5.42 20.36
C ILE A 268 -7.64 -4.67 21.71
N LYS A 269 -8.75 -4.60 22.42
CA LYS A 269 -8.87 -3.98 23.76
C LYS A 269 -7.68 -4.29 24.67
N ASN A 270 -7.30 -5.53 24.75
CA ASN A 270 -6.30 -5.98 25.74
C ASN A 270 -4.87 -6.05 25.17
N ASN A 271 -4.72 -5.99 23.84
CA ASN A 271 -3.48 -6.38 23.19
C ASN A 271 -2.80 -5.27 22.37
N CYS A 272 -3.51 -4.24 21.92
CA CYS A 272 -2.97 -3.25 20.96
C CYS A 272 -3.18 -1.78 21.39
N PRO A 273 -2.59 -1.32 22.48
CA PRO A 273 -2.82 0.04 23.02
C PRO A 273 -2.27 1.17 22.13
N PHE A 274 -1.37 0.86 21.19
CA PHE A 274 -0.75 1.83 20.30
C PHE A 274 -1.40 1.90 18.92
N LEU A 275 -2.56 1.25 18.76
CA LEU A 275 -3.23 1.20 17.46
C LEU A 275 -3.69 2.58 17.02
N LYS A 276 -3.23 2.98 15.82
CA LYS A 276 -3.48 4.28 15.20
C LYS A 276 -4.43 4.19 14.01
N VAL A 277 -4.35 3.10 13.25
CA VAL A 277 -5.13 2.91 12.02
C VAL A 277 -5.84 1.58 12.05
N ILE A 278 -7.17 1.63 11.91
CA ILE A 278 -8.02 0.46 11.67
C ILE A 278 -8.70 0.63 10.32
N ASN A 279 -8.49 -0.32 9.40
CA ASN A 279 -9.20 -0.38 8.15
C ASN A 279 -9.92 -1.72 8.02
N LEU A 280 -11.26 -1.66 8.02
CA LEU A 280 -12.17 -2.80 7.93
C LEU A 280 -13.08 -2.69 6.69
N SER A 281 -12.67 -1.95 5.67
CA SER A 281 -13.47 -1.72 4.47
C SER A 281 -13.78 -3.02 3.72
N GLU A 282 -14.85 -3.00 2.92
CA GLU A 282 -15.24 -4.10 2.02
C GLU A 282 -15.47 -5.42 2.76
N ASN A 283 -16.22 -5.36 3.86
CA ASN A 283 -16.64 -6.51 4.64
C ASN A 283 -18.17 -6.49 4.82
N TYR A 284 -18.72 -7.34 5.69
CA TYR A 284 -20.15 -7.48 5.92
C TYR A 284 -20.57 -7.05 7.32
N PHE A 285 -19.95 -5.99 7.85
CA PHE A 285 -20.30 -5.47 9.17
C PHE A 285 -21.58 -4.65 9.11
N SER A 286 -22.53 -4.97 10.00
CA SER A 286 -23.78 -4.24 10.17
C SER A 286 -23.83 -3.47 11.50
N TYR A 287 -24.97 -2.86 11.79
CA TYR A 287 -25.22 -2.19 13.09
C TYR A 287 -25.02 -3.13 14.30
N LYS A 288 -25.19 -4.44 14.14
CA LYS A 288 -25.04 -5.44 15.22
C LYS A 288 -23.64 -5.46 15.82
N THR A 289 -22.61 -5.13 15.03
CA THR A 289 -21.24 -4.98 15.54
C THR A 289 -21.19 -3.94 16.65
N PHE A 290 -21.76 -2.75 16.43
CA PHE A 290 -21.69 -1.61 17.36
C PHE A 290 -22.82 -1.61 18.40
N GLU A 291 -23.84 -2.40 18.23
CA GLU A 291 -24.90 -2.62 19.24
C GLU A 291 -24.36 -3.40 20.45
N SER A 292 -23.30 -4.19 20.26
CA SER A 292 -22.69 -5.01 21.31
C SER A 292 -22.07 -4.16 22.43
N ASN A 293 -22.53 -4.36 23.67
CA ASN A 293 -21.99 -3.68 24.85
C ASN A 293 -20.46 -3.91 25.00
N LYS A 294 -19.99 -5.12 24.64
CA LYS A 294 -18.54 -5.43 24.66
C LYS A 294 -17.74 -4.52 23.75
N VAL A 295 -18.28 -4.18 22.57
CA VAL A 295 -17.64 -3.25 21.61
C VAL A 295 -17.70 -1.83 22.15
N LYS A 296 -18.84 -1.36 22.64
CA LYS A 296 -19.00 -0.04 23.27
C LYS A 296 -18.00 0.17 24.41
N ASP A 297 -17.86 -0.81 25.29
CA ASP A 297 -16.90 -0.77 26.41
C ASP A 297 -15.43 -0.80 25.91
N SER A 298 -15.18 -1.42 24.77
CA SER A 298 -13.84 -1.41 24.17
C SER A 298 -13.47 -0.01 23.69
N PHE A 299 -14.37 0.72 23.04
CA PHE A 299 -14.13 2.08 22.60
C PHE A 299 -13.94 3.07 23.75
N LYS A 300 -14.59 2.88 24.89
CA LYS A 300 -14.42 3.73 26.07
C LYS A 300 -12.98 3.73 26.64
N THR A 301 -12.26 2.62 26.50
CA THR A 301 -11.04 2.41 27.26
C THR A 301 -9.77 2.11 26.42
N CYS A 302 -9.92 1.78 25.13
CA CYS A 302 -8.86 1.01 24.44
C CYS A 302 -8.29 1.60 23.18
N PHE A 303 -8.83 2.69 22.69
CA PHE A 303 -8.36 3.35 21.48
C PHE A 303 -7.85 4.78 21.70
N PRO A 304 -7.01 5.04 22.74
CA PRO A 304 -6.57 6.40 23.05
C PRO A 304 -5.68 7.01 21.94
N ASN A 305 -5.12 6.17 21.06
CA ASN A 305 -4.21 6.58 20.01
C ASN A 305 -4.81 6.42 18.61
N LEU A 306 -6.09 6.07 18.47
CA LEU A 306 -6.71 5.87 17.17
C LEU A 306 -6.80 7.19 16.40
N GLU A 307 -6.12 7.24 15.27
CA GLU A 307 -6.03 8.39 14.37
C GLU A 307 -6.94 8.21 13.14
N LYS A 308 -7.03 7.00 12.58
CA LYS A 308 -7.82 6.73 11.37
C LYS A 308 -8.72 5.53 11.56
N PHE A 309 -10.02 5.74 11.34
CA PHE A 309 -11.05 4.70 11.33
C PHE A 309 -11.66 4.62 9.93
N ILE A 310 -11.40 3.52 9.22
CA ILE A 310 -11.80 3.35 7.82
C ILE A 310 -12.71 2.13 7.74
N PHE A 311 -13.98 2.38 7.34
CA PHE A 311 -15.06 1.40 7.39
C PHE A 311 -15.92 1.41 6.10
N LYS A 312 -15.29 1.81 5.00
CA LYS A 312 -15.92 1.97 3.69
C LYS A 312 -16.52 0.64 3.18
N ASN A 313 -17.63 0.72 2.46
CA ASN A 313 -18.26 -0.41 1.78
C ASN A 313 -18.55 -1.59 2.74
N ASN A 314 -19.41 -1.32 3.71
CA ASN A 314 -20.01 -2.28 4.62
C ASN A 314 -21.55 -2.12 4.59
N ILE A 315 -22.26 -2.80 5.46
CA ILE A 315 -23.74 -2.76 5.53
C ILE A 315 -24.22 -2.13 6.85
N LEU A 316 -23.56 -1.01 7.24
CA LEU A 316 -23.76 -0.39 8.54
C LEU A 316 -25.20 0.11 8.76
N GLY A 317 -25.77 0.76 7.76
CA GLY A 317 -27.07 1.42 7.82
C GLY A 317 -27.11 2.61 8.76
N SER A 318 -28.24 3.34 8.78
CA SER A 318 -28.40 4.54 9.62
C SER A 318 -28.29 4.26 11.12
N LYS A 319 -28.91 3.17 11.61
CA LYS A 319 -28.80 2.75 13.02
C LYS A 319 -27.34 2.49 13.42
N GLY A 320 -26.62 1.78 12.54
CA GLY A 320 -25.22 1.45 12.79
C GLY A 320 -24.32 2.68 12.81
N ALA A 321 -24.57 3.66 11.94
CA ALA A 321 -23.81 4.91 11.91
C ALA A 321 -23.96 5.67 13.24
N VAL A 322 -25.16 5.79 13.79
CA VAL A 322 -25.38 6.43 15.10
C VAL A 322 -24.59 5.70 16.19
N LEU A 323 -24.72 4.38 16.29
CA LEU A 323 -24.00 3.57 17.28
C LEU A 323 -22.46 3.64 17.13
N LEU A 324 -21.99 3.77 15.89
CA LEU A 324 -20.57 3.98 15.61
C LEU A 324 -20.10 5.34 16.14
N PHE A 325 -20.81 6.43 15.88
CA PHE A 325 -20.44 7.75 16.40
C PHE A 325 -20.45 7.80 17.93
N GLU A 326 -21.44 7.13 18.56
CA GLU A 326 -21.48 6.94 20.03
C GLU A 326 -20.23 6.22 20.56
N SER A 327 -19.65 5.34 19.77
CA SER A 327 -18.43 4.63 20.14
C SER A 327 -17.18 5.50 19.88
N LEU A 328 -17.09 6.10 18.69
CA LEU A 328 -15.93 6.88 18.25
C LEU A 328 -15.71 8.19 19.02
N ILE A 329 -16.74 8.73 19.69
CA ILE A 329 -16.61 9.93 20.52
C ILE A 329 -15.54 9.79 21.62
N ASN A 330 -15.18 8.56 21.97
CA ASN A 330 -14.14 8.28 22.96
C ASN A 330 -12.72 8.31 22.35
N CYS A 331 -12.56 8.36 21.02
CA CYS A 331 -11.28 8.33 20.32
C CYS A 331 -10.77 9.76 20.06
N LYS A 332 -10.14 10.37 21.05
CA LYS A 332 -9.81 11.81 21.06
C LYS A 332 -8.75 12.24 20.04
N LYS A 333 -8.00 11.29 19.45
CA LYS A 333 -6.95 11.54 18.45
C LYS A 333 -7.39 11.29 17.01
N LEU A 334 -8.69 11.10 16.76
CA LEU A 334 -9.20 10.87 15.41
C LEU A 334 -8.84 12.03 14.47
N ILE A 335 -8.27 11.68 13.33
CA ILE A 335 -7.88 12.55 12.23
C ILE A 335 -8.80 12.32 11.03
N LEU A 336 -9.21 11.06 10.82
CA LEU A 336 -9.99 10.64 9.67
C LEU A 336 -11.02 9.60 10.07
N VAL A 337 -12.26 9.82 9.62
CA VAL A 337 -13.35 8.84 9.66
C VAL A 337 -13.89 8.64 8.25
N ASP A 338 -13.87 7.41 7.76
CA ASP A 338 -14.47 7.00 6.48
C ASP A 338 -15.54 5.97 6.69
N ILE A 339 -16.80 6.37 6.45
CA ILE A 339 -17.98 5.51 6.48
C ILE A 339 -18.71 5.51 5.12
N SER A 340 -17.95 5.76 4.05
CA SER A 340 -18.50 5.77 2.69
C SER A 340 -19.12 4.42 2.31
N TYR A 341 -20.16 4.46 1.47
CA TYR A 341 -20.81 3.25 0.92
C TYR A 341 -21.29 2.26 1.99
N ASN A 342 -22.07 2.75 2.94
CA ASN A 342 -22.57 1.93 4.06
C ASN A 342 -24.10 1.78 4.11
N GLY A 343 -24.81 2.20 3.07
CA GLY A 343 -26.26 2.15 3.02
C GLY A 343 -26.91 3.02 4.09
N ILE A 344 -26.28 4.15 4.43
CA ILE A 344 -26.83 5.11 5.39
C ILE A 344 -27.83 6.00 4.63
N GLU A 345 -29.04 6.11 5.15
CA GLU A 345 -30.12 6.80 4.45
C GLU A 345 -30.49 8.14 5.14
N LYS A 346 -31.08 8.08 6.33
CA LYS A 346 -31.64 9.27 7.02
C LYS A 346 -31.64 9.12 8.53
N ASN A 347 -31.93 10.22 9.21
CA ASN A 347 -32.06 10.31 10.68
C ASN A 347 -30.75 9.97 11.43
N VAL A 348 -29.61 10.34 10.87
CA VAL A 348 -28.30 10.19 11.52
C VAL A 348 -27.84 11.49 12.14
N PHE A 349 -27.74 12.56 11.33
CA PHE A 349 -27.15 13.82 11.78
C PHE A 349 -28.05 14.65 12.69
N ASN A 350 -29.31 14.27 12.86
CA ASN A 350 -30.23 14.87 13.84
C ASN A 350 -30.15 14.23 15.24
N LYS A 351 -29.31 13.21 15.44
CA LYS A 351 -29.11 12.57 16.74
C LYS A 351 -28.12 13.34 17.59
N GLU A 352 -28.46 13.55 18.84
CA GLU A 352 -27.63 14.29 19.80
C GLU A 352 -26.21 13.70 19.91
N SER A 353 -26.08 12.39 19.95
CA SER A 353 -24.79 11.71 20.01
C SER A 353 -23.90 12.03 18.80
N VAL A 354 -24.49 12.20 17.60
CA VAL A 354 -23.77 12.55 16.37
C VAL A 354 -23.42 14.03 16.35
N ILE A 355 -24.32 14.90 16.79
CA ILE A 355 -24.07 16.33 16.94
C ILE A 355 -22.90 16.54 17.91
N ASN A 356 -22.93 15.86 19.05
CA ASN A 356 -21.87 15.93 20.06
C ASN A 356 -20.53 15.39 19.52
N PHE A 357 -20.54 14.37 18.66
CA PHE A 357 -19.32 13.86 18.05
C PHE A 357 -18.61 14.92 17.20
N PHE A 358 -19.35 15.70 16.39
CA PHE A 358 -18.80 16.75 15.54
C PHE A 358 -18.51 18.07 16.27
N ASN A 359 -18.94 18.22 17.52
CA ASN A 359 -18.63 19.37 18.34
C ASN A 359 -17.32 19.14 19.13
N PRO A 360 -16.19 19.80 18.78
CA PRO A 360 -14.91 19.58 19.46
C PRO A 360 -14.94 19.93 20.96
N GLU A 361 -15.73 20.90 21.38
CA GLU A 361 -15.84 21.30 22.78
C GLU A 361 -16.50 20.22 23.64
N ILE A 362 -17.46 19.48 23.07
CA ILE A 362 -18.15 18.38 23.76
C ILE A 362 -17.37 17.07 23.59
N SER A 363 -17.02 16.74 22.37
CA SER A 363 -16.35 15.47 22.07
C SER A 363 -14.89 15.44 22.54
N GLY A 364 -14.20 16.58 22.60
CA GLY A 364 -12.75 16.65 22.81
C GLY A 364 -11.94 16.06 21.64
N ILE A 365 -12.54 15.86 20.47
CA ILE A 365 -11.87 15.40 19.26
C ILE A 365 -11.34 16.61 18.51
N ASN A 366 -10.07 16.93 18.72
CA ASN A 366 -9.45 18.16 18.23
C ASN A 366 -8.60 17.98 16.97
N TYR A 367 -8.75 16.86 16.24
CA TYR A 367 -7.91 16.54 15.10
C TYR A 367 -8.69 15.92 13.93
N LEU A 368 -10.02 15.90 13.96
CA LEU A 368 -10.84 15.33 12.89
C LEU A 368 -10.82 16.23 11.65
N TYR A 369 -9.75 16.13 10.86
CA TYR A 369 -9.59 16.93 9.65
C TYR A 369 -10.39 16.40 8.45
N SER A 370 -10.70 15.10 8.41
CA SER A 370 -11.29 14.48 7.22
C SER A 370 -12.49 13.60 7.56
N PHE A 371 -13.61 13.87 6.89
CA PHE A 371 -14.83 13.08 6.99
C PHE A 371 -15.29 12.60 5.61
N TYR A 372 -15.37 11.27 5.44
CA TYR A 372 -15.79 10.60 4.21
C TYR A 372 -17.15 9.94 4.40
N TYR A 373 -18.13 10.41 3.63
CA TYR A 373 -19.52 9.93 3.65
C TYR A 373 -20.02 9.52 2.26
N ASN A 374 -19.12 9.40 1.28
CA ASN A 374 -19.47 9.13 -0.12
C ASN A 374 -20.38 7.90 -0.27
N GLY A 375 -21.27 7.91 -1.25
CA GLY A 375 -22.11 6.77 -1.60
C GLY A 375 -23.17 6.41 -0.55
N ASN A 376 -23.47 7.30 0.39
CA ASN A 376 -24.60 7.23 1.27
C ASN A 376 -25.69 8.24 0.84
N PHE A 377 -26.93 8.00 1.22
CA PHE A 377 -27.99 8.92 0.83
C PHE A 377 -28.02 10.17 1.72
N LEU A 378 -27.99 11.35 1.09
CA LEU A 378 -27.95 12.65 1.79
C LEU A 378 -29.02 13.58 1.19
N PRO A 379 -30.31 13.35 1.47
CA PRO A 379 -31.39 14.22 1.00
C PRO A 379 -31.31 15.60 1.66
N PRO A 380 -32.05 16.64 1.17
CA PRO A 380 -31.97 17.99 1.72
C PRO A 380 -32.15 18.08 3.23
N SER A 381 -33.05 17.31 3.82
CA SER A 381 -33.26 17.27 5.27
C SER A 381 -32.05 16.76 6.06
N GLU A 382 -31.37 15.72 5.54
CA GLU A 382 -30.13 15.19 6.12
C GLU A 382 -28.94 16.11 5.83
N THR A 383 -28.92 16.75 4.64
CA THR A 383 -27.91 17.80 4.31
C THR A 383 -28.00 18.94 5.31
N ALA A 384 -29.22 19.44 5.61
CA ALA A 384 -29.43 20.46 6.62
C ALA A 384 -28.98 20.02 8.01
N SER A 385 -29.25 18.77 8.38
CA SER A 385 -28.84 18.19 9.66
C SER A 385 -27.33 18.03 9.77
N LEU A 386 -26.66 17.58 8.71
CA LEU A 386 -25.18 17.51 8.63
C LEU A 386 -24.57 18.91 8.80
N ILE A 387 -25.13 19.91 8.10
CA ILE A 387 -24.63 21.28 8.19
C ILE A 387 -24.75 21.81 9.62
N LYS A 388 -25.86 21.55 10.30
CA LYS A 388 -26.02 21.91 11.73
C LYS A 388 -24.95 21.27 12.62
N CYS A 389 -24.51 20.05 12.29
CA CYS A 389 -23.44 19.38 13.03
C CYS A 389 -22.07 20.05 12.81
N ILE A 390 -21.78 20.52 11.59
CA ILE A 390 -20.41 20.92 11.21
C ILE A 390 -20.25 22.42 10.99
N ILE A 391 -21.31 23.22 10.99
CA ILE A 391 -21.23 24.67 10.70
C ILE A 391 -20.27 25.41 11.65
N ASN A 392 -20.29 25.04 12.92
CA ASN A 392 -19.41 25.63 13.95
C ASN A 392 -18.17 24.77 14.22
N ASN A 393 -17.96 23.71 13.45
CA ASN A 393 -16.76 22.89 13.61
C ASN A 393 -15.56 23.64 13.05
N ASN A 394 -14.57 23.90 13.90
CA ASN A 394 -13.37 24.67 13.58
C ASN A 394 -12.14 23.80 13.25
N ILE A 395 -12.34 22.53 12.93
CA ILE A 395 -11.27 21.55 12.72
C ILE A 395 -11.43 20.85 11.38
N LEU A 396 -12.68 20.49 11.01
CA LEU A 396 -12.95 19.75 9.79
C LEU A 396 -12.53 20.55 8.56
N THR A 397 -11.61 19.99 7.80
CA THR A 397 -10.95 20.62 6.66
C THR A 397 -11.39 20.02 5.34
N TYR A 398 -11.61 18.69 5.31
CA TYR A 398 -11.93 17.92 4.13
C TYR A 398 -13.28 17.23 4.29
N LEU A 399 -14.25 17.57 3.43
CA LEU A 399 -15.60 17.00 3.42
C LEU A 399 -15.84 16.26 2.11
N PHE A 400 -16.07 14.94 2.21
CA PHE A 400 -16.32 14.06 1.06
C PHE A 400 -17.76 13.54 1.10
N ILE A 401 -18.63 14.07 0.24
CA ILE A 401 -20.05 13.74 0.09
C ILE A 401 -20.41 13.49 -1.38
N GLY A 402 -19.47 12.85 -2.10
CA GLY A 402 -19.69 12.39 -3.47
C GLY A 402 -20.66 11.20 -3.53
N ASN A 403 -21.37 11.05 -4.64
CA ASN A 403 -22.34 9.98 -4.87
C ASN A 403 -23.41 9.88 -3.75
N CYS A 404 -23.86 11.03 -3.25
CA CYS A 404 -24.83 11.11 -2.15
C CYS A 404 -26.25 11.51 -2.61
N GLN A 405 -26.48 11.52 -3.91
CA GLN A 405 -27.74 11.96 -4.56
C GLN A 405 -28.12 13.41 -4.19
N LEU A 406 -27.11 14.27 -4.01
CA LEU A 406 -27.34 15.70 -3.77
C LEU A 406 -28.12 16.31 -4.96
N ASN A 407 -29.17 17.05 -4.64
CA ASN A 407 -29.98 17.79 -5.59
C ASN A 407 -29.76 19.30 -5.45
N ASP A 408 -30.48 20.11 -6.23
CA ASP A 408 -30.33 21.58 -6.26
C ASP A 408 -30.62 22.26 -4.91
N GLU A 409 -31.53 21.69 -4.09
CA GLU A 409 -31.82 22.18 -2.74
C GLU A 409 -30.68 21.86 -1.77
N SER A 410 -30.10 20.67 -1.88
CA SER A 410 -28.92 20.30 -1.09
C SER A 410 -27.74 21.23 -1.37
N LEU A 411 -27.55 21.69 -2.64
CA LEU A 411 -26.48 22.60 -2.99
C LEU A 411 -26.69 24.02 -2.44
N GLU A 412 -27.90 24.50 -2.33
CA GLU A 412 -28.22 25.76 -1.65
C GLU A 412 -27.83 25.72 -0.16
N LEU A 413 -28.12 24.59 0.50
CA LEU A 413 -27.72 24.36 1.89
C LEU A 413 -26.19 24.29 2.02
N LEU A 414 -25.48 23.63 1.09
CA LEU A 414 -24.02 23.57 1.08
C LEU A 414 -23.39 24.95 0.83
N ASN A 415 -24.02 25.81 0.03
CA ASN A 415 -23.59 27.21 -0.09
C ASN A 415 -23.57 27.91 1.26
N PHE A 416 -24.66 27.76 2.04
CA PHE A 416 -24.69 28.33 3.41
C PHE A 416 -23.53 27.82 4.27
N LEU A 417 -23.18 26.54 4.19
CA LEU A 417 -22.03 25.98 4.87
C LEU A 417 -20.73 26.64 4.40
N ILE A 418 -20.49 26.71 3.09
CA ILE A 418 -19.25 27.25 2.52
C ILE A 418 -19.03 28.71 2.97
N ILE A 419 -20.06 29.53 2.97
CA ILE A 419 -19.95 30.95 3.31
C ILE A 419 -19.70 31.13 4.83
N ASN A 420 -20.35 30.35 5.65
CA ASN A 420 -20.32 30.58 7.12
C ASN A 420 -19.25 29.75 7.85
N ASN A 421 -18.77 28.64 7.29
CA ASN A 421 -17.67 27.87 7.88
C ASN A 421 -16.34 28.24 7.21
N GLN A 422 -15.40 28.75 8.01
CA GLN A 422 -14.09 29.22 7.54
C GLN A 422 -12.96 28.17 7.68
N TYR A 423 -13.30 26.90 7.92
CA TYR A 423 -12.33 25.84 8.17
C TYR A 423 -12.34 24.75 7.08
N ILE A 424 -13.44 24.61 6.34
CA ILE A 424 -13.51 23.69 5.21
C ILE A 424 -12.70 24.25 4.04
N HIS A 425 -11.59 23.54 3.70
CA HIS A 425 -10.69 23.88 2.58
C HIS A 425 -10.97 23.08 1.34
N SER A 426 -11.52 21.86 1.49
CA SER A 426 -11.75 20.94 0.37
C SER A 426 -13.15 20.36 0.45
N LEU A 427 -13.91 20.55 -0.63
CA LEU A 427 -15.27 20.02 -0.80
C LEU A 427 -15.33 19.08 -2.00
N PHE A 428 -15.70 17.83 -1.76
CA PHE A 428 -15.84 16.79 -2.78
C PHE A 428 -17.29 16.37 -2.91
N ILE A 429 -17.95 16.86 -3.99
CA ILE A 429 -19.36 16.58 -4.31
C ILE A 429 -19.51 15.91 -5.69
N HIS A 430 -18.51 15.10 -6.04
CA HIS A 430 -18.48 14.35 -7.29
C HIS A 430 -19.61 13.32 -7.37
N TYR A 431 -19.97 12.92 -8.63
CA TYR A 431 -20.95 11.87 -8.88
C TYR A 431 -22.31 12.13 -8.21
N ASN A 432 -22.81 13.36 -8.31
CA ASN A 432 -24.15 13.75 -7.85
C ASN A 432 -25.06 14.10 -9.04
N ASN A 433 -26.28 14.48 -8.78
CA ASN A 433 -27.29 14.66 -9.83
C ASN A 433 -27.95 16.06 -9.77
N PHE A 434 -27.17 17.06 -9.43
CA PHE A 434 -27.66 18.45 -9.46
C PHE A 434 -27.56 19.07 -10.85
N THR A 435 -28.39 20.08 -11.09
CA THR A 435 -28.44 20.81 -12.35
C THR A 435 -27.58 22.07 -12.34
N SER A 436 -27.56 22.80 -13.47
CA SER A 436 -26.94 24.13 -13.53
C SER A 436 -27.54 25.12 -12.52
N LYS A 437 -28.85 25.01 -12.23
CA LYS A 437 -29.52 25.84 -11.19
C LYS A 437 -28.98 25.53 -9.78
N GLY A 438 -28.77 24.27 -9.45
CA GLY A 438 -28.15 23.89 -8.18
C GLY A 438 -26.71 24.41 -8.08
N LEU A 439 -25.95 24.30 -9.18
CA LEU A 439 -24.58 24.84 -9.21
C LEU A 439 -24.55 26.35 -9.02
N GLU A 440 -25.48 27.09 -9.65
CA GLU A 440 -25.64 28.54 -9.44
C GLU A 440 -25.92 28.88 -7.97
N LYS A 441 -26.82 28.12 -7.32
CA LYS A 441 -27.08 28.29 -5.88
C LYS A 441 -25.87 28.00 -5.03
N LEU A 442 -25.13 26.92 -5.31
CA LEU A 442 -23.90 26.59 -4.57
C LEU A 442 -22.85 27.69 -4.65
N LEU A 443 -22.72 28.31 -5.80
CA LEU A 443 -21.67 29.30 -6.07
C LEU A 443 -22.12 30.76 -5.81
N ASN A 444 -23.35 30.97 -5.35
CA ASN A 444 -23.83 32.30 -5.01
C ASN A 444 -22.96 32.91 -3.92
N ASN A 445 -22.42 34.10 -4.17
CA ASN A 445 -21.52 34.81 -3.28
C ASN A 445 -20.27 34.01 -2.86
N ILE A 446 -19.80 33.08 -3.72
CA ILE A 446 -18.59 32.27 -3.44
C ILE A 446 -17.33 33.13 -3.22
N GLU A 447 -17.31 34.36 -3.67
CA GLU A 447 -16.26 35.36 -3.42
C GLU A 447 -16.12 35.72 -1.92
N LEU A 448 -17.15 35.54 -1.12
CA LEU A 448 -17.10 35.74 0.33
C LEU A 448 -16.32 34.63 1.06
N ASN A 449 -16.18 33.46 0.41
CA ASN A 449 -15.38 32.39 0.99
C ASN A 449 -13.90 32.57 0.64
N SER A 450 -13.06 32.70 1.66
CA SER A 450 -11.61 32.87 1.53
C SER A 450 -10.81 31.60 1.87
N ARG A 451 -11.47 30.48 2.13
CA ARG A 451 -10.85 29.27 2.66
C ARG A 451 -10.95 28.05 1.77
N LEU A 452 -11.97 27.98 0.92
CA LEU A 452 -12.10 26.85 -0.03
C LEU A 452 -10.98 26.92 -1.06
N ILE A 453 -10.11 25.94 -1.03
CA ILE A 453 -8.92 25.81 -1.87
C ILE A 453 -9.14 24.77 -2.96
N GLU A 454 -9.92 23.74 -2.65
CA GLU A 454 -10.14 22.60 -3.53
C GLU A 454 -11.63 22.31 -3.68
N LEU A 455 -12.08 22.23 -4.93
CA LEU A 455 -13.45 21.91 -5.30
C LEU A 455 -13.48 20.76 -6.32
N ASN A 456 -14.13 19.66 -5.96
CA ASN A 456 -14.32 18.52 -6.85
C ASN A 456 -15.78 18.40 -7.28
N LEU A 457 -16.01 18.69 -8.57
CA LEU A 457 -17.28 18.62 -9.26
C LEU A 457 -17.32 17.53 -10.34
N SER A 458 -16.42 16.55 -10.26
CA SER A 458 -16.31 15.50 -11.27
C SER A 458 -17.59 14.67 -11.37
N ASN A 459 -17.88 14.17 -12.56
CA ASN A 459 -18.99 13.26 -12.83
C ASN A 459 -20.36 13.76 -12.33
N ASN A 460 -20.71 15.02 -12.69
CA ASN A 460 -21.99 15.64 -12.31
C ASN A 460 -22.86 16.00 -13.52
N LYS A 461 -22.53 15.44 -14.70
CA LYS A 461 -23.25 15.75 -15.93
C LYS A 461 -23.27 17.26 -16.27
N LEU A 462 -22.23 17.97 -15.84
CA LEU A 462 -22.07 19.40 -16.17
C LEU A 462 -21.82 19.55 -17.68
N ASN A 463 -22.47 20.53 -18.25
CA ASN A 463 -22.35 20.88 -19.66
C ASN A 463 -21.81 22.31 -19.85
N HIS A 464 -21.76 22.80 -21.07
CA HIS A 464 -21.32 24.17 -21.39
C HIS A 464 -22.01 25.25 -20.55
N ASN A 465 -23.34 25.18 -20.35
CA ASN A 465 -24.08 26.18 -19.57
C ASN A 465 -23.66 26.15 -18.08
N SER A 466 -23.51 24.95 -17.53
CA SER A 466 -23.01 24.79 -16.17
C SER A 466 -21.58 25.31 -16.03
N LEU A 467 -20.74 25.06 -17.03
CA LEU A 467 -19.35 25.55 -17.04
C LEU A 467 -19.30 27.07 -17.09
N LYS A 468 -20.18 27.73 -17.89
CA LYS A 468 -20.29 29.19 -17.94
C LYS A 468 -20.59 29.78 -16.56
N ILE A 469 -21.61 29.27 -15.89
CA ILE A 469 -21.96 29.66 -14.50
C ILE A 469 -20.78 29.48 -13.55
N LEU A 470 -20.15 28.29 -13.60
CA LEU A 470 -18.99 27.96 -12.78
C LEU A 470 -17.87 28.98 -12.95
N ILE A 471 -17.44 29.19 -14.20
CA ILE A 471 -16.30 30.07 -14.48
C ILE A 471 -16.61 31.52 -14.09
N GLN A 472 -17.79 32.04 -14.41
CA GLN A 472 -18.20 33.40 -14.02
C GLN A 472 -18.17 33.61 -12.50
N SER A 473 -18.55 32.59 -11.72
CA SER A 473 -18.49 32.63 -10.24
C SER A 473 -17.07 32.49 -9.73
N LEU A 474 -16.28 31.57 -10.29
CA LEU A 474 -14.90 31.32 -9.86
C LEU A 474 -13.92 32.45 -10.23
N LEU A 475 -14.21 33.25 -11.26
CA LEU A 475 -13.44 34.45 -11.58
C LEU A 475 -13.51 35.49 -10.46
N LYS A 476 -14.59 35.52 -9.68
CA LYS A 476 -14.75 36.39 -8.51
C LYS A 476 -14.04 35.79 -7.30
N ASN A 477 -13.95 34.46 -7.17
CA ASN A 477 -13.22 33.78 -6.10
C ASN A 477 -11.74 33.67 -6.42
N LYS A 478 -10.87 34.15 -5.53
CA LYS A 478 -9.41 34.17 -5.74
C LYS A 478 -8.65 33.12 -4.91
N PHE A 479 -9.34 32.17 -4.31
CA PHE A 479 -8.73 31.23 -3.36
C PHE A 479 -8.65 29.80 -3.89
N ILE A 480 -9.58 29.37 -4.74
CA ILE A 480 -9.58 28.03 -5.31
C ILE A 480 -8.34 27.85 -6.19
N SER A 481 -7.50 26.89 -5.80
CA SER A 481 -6.26 26.54 -6.46
C SER A 481 -6.25 25.12 -7.05
N SER A 482 -7.24 24.31 -6.70
CA SER A 482 -7.42 22.94 -7.22
C SER A 482 -8.88 22.75 -7.65
N LEU A 483 -9.09 22.45 -8.94
CA LEU A 483 -10.40 22.27 -9.52
C LEU A 483 -10.46 20.94 -10.30
N ASN A 484 -11.37 20.07 -9.89
CA ASN A 484 -11.62 18.82 -10.59
C ASN A 484 -12.97 18.88 -11.30
N LEU A 485 -12.93 18.83 -12.63
CA LEU A 485 -14.07 18.88 -13.55
C LEU A 485 -14.22 17.59 -14.36
N SER A 486 -13.45 16.56 -14.08
CA SER A 486 -13.37 15.32 -14.86
C SER A 486 -14.73 14.65 -15.04
N TYR A 487 -14.88 13.90 -16.13
CA TYR A 487 -16.09 13.15 -16.44
C TYR A 487 -17.34 14.05 -16.53
N ASN A 488 -17.20 15.24 -17.11
CA ASN A 488 -18.30 16.13 -17.50
C ASN A 488 -18.25 16.38 -19.01
N ASP A 489 -19.33 16.87 -19.60
CA ASP A 489 -19.42 17.06 -21.05
C ASP A 489 -19.16 18.51 -21.46
N PHE A 490 -17.95 18.80 -21.89
CA PHE A 490 -17.52 20.10 -22.39
C PHE A 490 -17.19 20.05 -23.89
N SER A 491 -17.88 19.18 -24.64
CA SER A 491 -17.66 18.97 -26.10
C SER A 491 -17.94 20.17 -26.97
N LYS A 492 -18.71 21.16 -26.48
CA LYS A 492 -18.92 22.40 -27.22
C LYS A 492 -17.61 23.20 -27.34
N SER A 493 -17.33 23.72 -28.54
CA SER A 493 -16.10 24.46 -28.84
C SER A 493 -15.85 25.63 -27.90
N GLU A 494 -16.92 26.37 -27.54
CA GLU A 494 -16.87 27.54 -26.66
C GLU A 494 -16.56 27.16 -25.20
N SER A 495 -16.67 25.87 -24.81
CA SER A 495 -16.34 25.42 -23.47
C SER A 495 -14.85 25.54 -23.19
N SER A 496 -14.00 25.28 -24.17
CA SER A 496 -12.55 25.45 -24.03
C SER A 496 -12.16 26.91 -23.83
N ASP A 497 -12.83 27.85 -24.50
CA ASP A 497 -12.56 29.28 -24.35
C ASP A 497 -12.88 29.75 -22.91
N LEU A 498 -13.95 29.25 -22.28
CA LEU A 498 -14.26 29.52 -20.87
C LEU A 498 -13.18 28.97 -19.91
N ILE A 499 -12.66 27.78 -20.19
CA ILE A 499 -11.58 27.20 -19.36
C ILE A 499 -10.30 28.02 -19.53
N ILE A 500 -10.00 28.48 -20.73
CA ILE A 500 -8.86 29.34 -21.05
C ILE A 500 -8.95 30.66 -20.29
N ASP A 501 -10.10 31.34 -20.38
CA ASP A 501 -10.35 32.58 -19.66
C ASP A 501 -10.10 32.43 -18.17
N TYR A 502 -10.52 31.30 -17.59
CA TYR A 502 -10.28 31.01 -16.18
C TYR A 502 -8.80 30.78 -15.86
N ILE A 503 -8.10 30.00 -16.70
CA ILE A 503 -6.65 29.71 -16.54
C ILE A 503 -5.83 31.01 -16.64
N GLU A 504 -6.14 31.90 -17.55
CA GLU A 504 -5.42 33.15 -17.76
C GLU A 504 -5.70 34.18 -16.67
N SER A 505 -6.96 34.28 -16.23
CA SER A 505 -7.41 35.25 -15.26
C SER A 505 -7.16 34.84 -13.80
N ASN A 506 -7.06 33.54 -13.49
CA ASN A 506 -6.88 33.05 -12.14
C ASN A 506 -5.39 32.95 -11.76
N SER A 507 -4.97 33.77 -10.81
CA SER A 507 -3.58 33.80 -10.34
C SER A 507 -3.23 32.72 -9.32
N LYS A 508 -4.18 31.90 -8.87
CA LYS A 508 -4.01 30.90 -7.81
C LYS A 508 -4.14 29.46 -8.27
N LEU A 509 -4.75 29.22 -9.43
CA LEU A 509 -4.98 27.87 -9.96
C LEU A 509 -3.65 27.15 -10.17
N LYS A 510 -3.48 26.04 -9.48
CA LYS A 510 -2.29 25.16 -9.54
C LYS A 510 -2.60 23.80 -10.18
N ASN A 511 -3.78 23.29 -9.89
CA ASN A 511 -4.19 21.95 -10.29
C ASN A 511 -5.54 22.02 -11.00
N ILE A 512 -5.61 21.47 -12.20
CA ILE A 512 -6.87 21.32 -12.94
C ILE A 512 -6.96 19.90 -13.50
N ASN A 513 -8.09 19.24 -13.24
CA ASN A 513 -8.37 17.92 -13.80
C ASN A 513 -9.53 18.04 -14.82
N LEU A 514 -9.23 17.69 -16.06
CA LEU A 514 -10.12 17.71 -17.22
C LEU A 514 -10.22 16.32 -17.88
N THR A 515 -9.99 15.25 -17.11
CA THR A 515 -10.11 13.86 -17.58
C THR A 515 -11.50 13.62 -18.15
N ALA A 516 -11.60 13.00 -19.32
CA ALA A 516 -12.87 12.63 -19.96
C ALA A 516 -13.86 13.80 -20.06
N CYS A 517 -13.35 14.98 -20.44
CA CYS A 517 -14.18 16.19 -20.61
C CYS A 517 -14.57 16.47 -22.06
N HIS A 518 -14.15 15.63 -23.01
CA HIS A 518 -14.46 15.76 -24.46
C HIS A 518 -14.08 17.13 -25.05
N ILE A 519 -12.92 17.68 -24.65
CA ILE A 519 -12.49 19.03 -25.02
C ILE A 519 -12.28 19.20 -26.53
N GLY A 520 -12.01 18.12 -27.27
CA GLY A 520 -11.97 18.05 -28.73
C GLY A 520 -11.07 19.11 -29.39
N LEU A 521 -11.61 19.87 -30.35
CA LEU A 521 -10.87 20.89 -31.11
C LEU A 521 -10.31 22.04 -30.25
N GLY A 522 -10.88 22.28 -29.09
CA GLY A 522 -10.41 23.30 -28.14
C GLY A 522 -9.11 23.00 -27.46
N LEU A 523 -8.66 21.73 -27.47
CA LEU A 523 -7.45 21.29 -26.78
C LEU A 523 -6.21 22.04 -27.24
N LYS A 524 -6.07 22.33 -28.53
CA LYS A 524 -4.95 23.12 -29.07
C LYS A 524 -4.82 24.48 -28.40
N LYS A 525 -5.90 25.26 -28.35
CA LYS A 525 -5.94 26.57 -27.70
C LYS A 525 -5.63 26.46 -26.22
N LEU A 526 -6.20 25.44 -25.56
CA LEU A 526 -5.96 25.17 -24.13
C LEU A 526 -4.48 24.88 -23.84
N LEU A 527 -3.81 24.10 -24.67
CA LEU A 527 -2.37 23.80 -24.50
C LEU A 527 -1.51 25.07 -24.64
N ILE A 528 -1.86 25.99 -25.58
CA ILE A 528 -1.16 27.26 -25.72
C ILE A 528 -1.37 28.15 -24.49
N ALA A 529 -2.58 28.20 -23.95
CA ALA A 529 -2.87 28.95 -22.72
C ALA A 529 -2.08 28.41 -21.53
N ILE A 530 -1.95 27.07 -21.40
CA ILE A 530 -1.17 26.45 -20.35
C ILE A 530 0.33 26.69 -20.57
N GLU A 531 0.82 26.66 -21.80
CA GLU A 531 2.24 26.96 -22.12
C GLU A 531 2.65 28.31 -21.55
N ASN A 532 1.79 29.32 -21.67
CA ASN A 532 2.03 30.68 -21.18
C ASN A 532 1.73 30.85 -19.68
N ASN A 533 1.01 29.90 -19.06
CA ASN A 533 0.63 30.00 -17.65
C ASN A 533 1.80 29.72 -16.72
N LYS A 534 2.00 30.61 -15.72
CA LYS A 534 3.11 30.56 -14.75
C LYS A 534 2.69 30.02 -13.39
N LYS A 535 1.56 29.35 -13.26
CA LYS A 535 0.99 28.92 -11.98
C LYS A 535 0.60 27.45 -11.94
N ILE A 536 0.06 26.92 -13.05
CA ILE A 536 -0.38 25.54 -13.14
C ILE A 536 0.83 24.61 -13.00
N SER A 537 0.76 23.75 -11.99
CA SER A 537 1.79 22.75 -11.69
C SER A 537 1.32 21.32 -12.02
N CYS A 538 0.02 21.11 -12.13
CA CYS A 538 -0.57 19.79 -12.39
C CYS A 538 -1.77 19.96 -13.33
N ILE A 539 -1.74 19.20 -14.42
CA ILE A 539 -2.88 19.08 -15.33
C ILE A 539 -3.13 17.64 -15.71
N ASP A 540 -4.39 17.25 -15.68
CA ASP A 540 -4.85 15.94 -16.11
C ASP A 540 -5.75 16.08 -17.33
N LEU A 541 -5.30 15.55 -18.47
CA LEU A 541 -5.98 15.52 -19.76
C LEU A 541 -6.24 14.07 -20.20
N SER A 542 -6.26 13.13 -19.26
CA SER A 542 -6.52 11.71 -19.55
C SER A 542 -7.90 11.51 -20.20
N VAL A 543 -8.05 10.46 -21.00
CA VAL A 543 -9.33 10.07 -21.62
C VAL A 543 -9.97 11.20 -22.45
N ASN A 544 -9.21 11.85 -23.31
CA ASN A 544 -9.71 12.94 -24.18
C ASN A 544 -9.46 12.70 -25.69
N ASP A 545 -9.21 11.42 -26.06
CA ASP A 545 -9.04 11.00 -27.46
C ASP A 545 -7.94 11.75 -28.23
N ILE A 546 -6.81 11.99 -27.59
CA ILE A 546 -5.73 12.86 -28.11
C ILE A 546 -4.87 12.16 -29.17
N GLY A 547 -4.74 10.82 -29.10
CA GLY A 547 -3.79 10.03 -29.87
C GLY A 547 -3.94 10.14 -31.39
N GLY A 548 -2.82 10.04 -32.10
CA GLY A 548 -2.76 10.12 -33.54
C GLY A 548 -2.92 11.53 -34.14
N ASN A 549 -3.12 12.55 -33.32
CA ASN A 549 -3.20 13.93 -33.78
C ASN A 549 -1.84 14.63 -33.67
N LYS A 550 -1.04 14.54 -34.71
CA LYS A 550 0.33 15.09 -34.73
C LYS A 550 0.40 16.55 -34.28
N GLU A 551 -0.57 17.39 -34.67
CA GLU A 551 -0.59 18.81 -34.33
C GLU A 551 -0.75 19.02 -32.82
N VAL A 552 -1.58 18.23 -32.16
CA VAL A 552 -1.75 18.27 -30.71
C VAL A 552 -0.45 17.88 -30.01
N PHE A 553 0.26 16.83 -30.47
CA PHE A 553 1.54 16.43 -29.89
C PHE A 553 2.65 17.45 -30.07
N VAL A 554 2.65 18.18 -31.20
CA VAL A 554 3.54 19.33 -31.40
C VAL A 554 3.28 20.41 -30.33
N ASN A 555 1.99 20.72 -30.06
CA ASN A 555 1.65 21.69 -29.02
C ASN A 555 1.99 21.22 -27.62
N ILE A 556 1.78 19.92 -27.30
CA ILE A 556 2.22 19.35 -26.00
C ILE A 556 3.75 19.43 -25.87
N SER A 557 4.49 19.15 -26.94
CA SER A 557 5.96 19.24 -26.93
C SER A 557 6.44 20.69 -26.75
N ASN A 558 5.79 21.67 -27.37
CA ASN A 558 6.07 23.08 -27.15
C ASN A 558 5.76 23.49 -25.70
N LEU A 559 4.60 23.07 -25.17
CA LEU A 559 4.27 23.25 -23.75
C LEU A 559 5.38 22.69 -22.85
N LEU A 560 5.82 21.47 -23.09
CA LEU A 560 6.88 20.83 -22.29
C LEU A 560 8.21 21.58 -22.42
N LYS A 561 8.55 22.04 -23.60
CA LYS A 561 9.79 22.77 -23.86
C LYS A 561 9.82 24.16 -23.22
N ASN A 562 8.70 24.88 -23.24
CA ASN A 562 8.65 26.31 -22.93
C ASN A 562 8.07 26.60 -21.53
N ASN A 563 7.26 25.70 -20.95
CA ASN A 563 6.66 25.91 -19.63
C ASN A 563 7.58 25.39 -18.53
N PHE A 564 7.94 26.26 -17.59
CA PHE A 564 8.84 25.96 -16.46
C PHE A 564 8.10 25.77 -15.12
N TYR A 565 6.77 25.66 -15.12
CA TYR A 565 5.96 25.56 -13.90
C TYR A 565 5.25 24.21 -13.79
N LEU A 566 4.94 23.56 -14.91
CA LEU A 566 4.26 22.28 -14.96
C LEU A 566 5.19 21.17 -14.44
N ARG A 567 4.73 20.44 -13.41
CA ARG A 567 5.45 19.34 -12.76
C ARG A 567 4.82 17.99 -13.01
N PHE A 568 3.51 17.95 -13.20
CA PHE A 568 2.73 16.72 -13.36
C PHE A 568 1.82 16.85 -14.56
N LEU A 569 1.99 15.96 -15.53
CA LEU A 569 1.16 15.87 -16.73
C LEU A 569 0.61 14.44 -16.84
N TYR A 570 -0.72 14.32 -16.88
CA TYR A 570 -1.40 13.05 -17.06
C TYR A 570 -2.08 13.03 -18.43
N LEU A 571 -1.78 12.01 -19.23
CA LEU A 571 -2.28 11.74 -20.57
C LEU A 571 -2.74 10.29 -20.72
N ASP A 572 -3.25 9.70 -19.63
CA ASP A 572 -3.63 8.29 -19.59
C ASP A 572 -4.80 8.00 -20.52
N SER A 573 -4.85 6.80 -21.09
CA SER A 573 -5.97 6.32 -21.93
C SER A 573 -6.38 7.29 -23.04
N ASN A 574 -5.41 7.83 -23.78
CA ASN A 574 -5.61 8.78 -24.86
C ASN A 574 -5.29 8.22 -26.26
N TYR A 575 -5.15 6.89 -26.39
CA TYR A 575 -4.75 6.22 -27.64
C TYR A 575 -3.38 6.62 -28.18
N ILE A 576 -2.49 7.13 -27.35
CA ILE A 576 -1.12 7.54 -27.71
C ILE A 576 -0.33 6.32 -28.22
N ASN A 577 0.27 6.44 -29.39
CA ASN A 577 1.07 5.39 -30.01
C ASN A 577 2.58 5.72 -29.97
N ASP A 578 3.41 4.84 -30.57
CA ASP A 578 4.87 5.01 -30.58
C ASP A 578 5.35 6.27 -31.33
N ASN A 579 4.64 6.74 -32.37
CA ASN A 579 5.00 7.98 -33.08
C ASN A 579 4.72 9.21 -32.21
N ASP A 580 3.58 9.20 -31.50
CA ASP A 580 3.22 10.26 -30.56
C ASP A 580 4.21 10.33 -29.40
N LEU A 581 4.62 9.16 -28.88
CA LEU A 581 5.65 9.05 -27.83
C LEU A 581 7.01 9.62 -28.29
N GLU A 582 7.40 9.33 -29.53
CA GLU A 582 8.64 9.90 -30.13
C GLU A 582 8.62 11.43 -30.12
N ILE A 583 7.51 12.04 -30.56
CA ILE A 583 7.33 13.49 -30.55
C ILE A 583 7.39 14.04 -29.11
N LEU A 584 6.65 13.44 -28.18
CA LEU A 584 6.66 13.86 -26.77
C LEU A 584 8.04 13.87 -26.15
N ILE A 585 8.82 12.81 -26.39
CA ILE A 585 10.13 12.65 -25.76
C ILE A 585 11.20 13.46 -26.48
N CYS A 586 11.27 13.35 -27.81
CA CYS A 586 12.38 13.95 -28.53
C CYS A 586 12.22 15.45 -28.78
N ASP A 587 10.99 15.94 -28.96
CA ASP A 587 10.74 17.37 -29.19
C ASP A 587 10.33 18.12 -27.91
N GLY A 588 9.84 17.41 -26.89
CA GLY A 588 9.35 17.99 -25.62
C GLY A 588 10.24 17.68 -24.43
N ILE A 589 10.16 16.44 -23.93
CA ILE A 589 10.83 16.00 -22.67
C ILE A 589 12.33 16.24 -22.72
N LYS A 590 13.00 15.95 -23.84
CA LYS A 590 14.44 16.18 -24.04
C LYS A 590 14.89 17.56 -23.53
N TYR A 591 14.07 18.57 -23.69
CA TYR A 591 14.38 19.97 -23.36
C TYR A 591 13.72 20.45 -22.06
N ASN A 592 12.79 19.68 -21.49
CA ASN A 592 12.07 20.05 -20.27
C ASN A 592 12.96 19.95 -19.03
N LYS A 593 12.89 20.96 -18.15
CA LYS A 593 13.70 21.03 -16.92
C LYS A 593 12.88 21.00 -15.62
N ASN A 594 11.55 20.80 -15.69
CA ASN A 594 10.68 20.91 -14.52
C ASN A 594 9.72 19.76 -14.34
N LEU A 595 9.31 19.08 -15.41
CA LEU A 595 8.38 17.98 -15.31
C LEU A 595 8.96 16.85 -14.47
N SER A 596 8.29 16.50 -13.40
CA SER A 596 8.70 15.42 -12.52
C SER A 596 8.05 14.10 -12.90
N LEU A 597 6.81 14.15 -13.43
CA LEU A 597 6.04 12.97 -13.80
C LEU A 597 5.26 13.22 -15.09
N LEU A 598 5.36 12.28 -16.02
CA LEU A 598 4.49 12.14 -17.18
C LEU A 598 3.77 10.79 -17.09
N SER A 599 2.44 10.79 -17.00
CA SER A 599 1.66 9.56 -17.05
C SER A 599 1.08 9.30 -18.43
N LEU A 600 1.35 8.12 -18.98
CA LEU A 600 0.91 7.63 -20.30
C LEU A 600 0.27 6.23 -20.14
N LYS A 601 -0.28 5.93 -18.98
CA LYS A 601 -0.87 4.64 -18.64
C LYS A 601 -2.05 4.31 -19.57
N GLY A 602 -2.21 3.02 -19.93
CA GLY A 602 -3.37 2.56 -20.68
C GLY A 602 -3.48 3.12 -22.11
N ASN A 603 -2.38 3.49 -22.74
CA ASN A 603 -2.33 3.98 -24.12
C ASN A 603 -2.05 2.83 -25.13
N ARG A 604 -1.57 3.15 -26.33
CA ARG A 604 -1.25 2.20 -27.40
C ARG A 604 0.24 2.12 -27.68
N ILE A 605 1.07 2.32 -26.66
CA ILE A 605 2.54 2.29 -26.76
C ILE A 605 3.00 0.84 -26.79
N THR A 606 3.76 0.47 -27.84
CA THR A 606 4.30 -0.88 -28.00
C THR A 606 5.80 -0.98 -27.76
N LEU A 607 6.52 0.15 -27.84
CA LEU A 607 7.98 0.26 -27.82
C LEU A 607 8.67 -0.50 -28.96
N ASN A 608 8.00 -0.75 -30.07
CA ASN A 608 8.56 -1.45 -31.24
C ASN A 608 9.42 -0.52 -32.11
N LYS A 609 9.15 0.79 -32.13
CA LYS A 609 9.91 1.81 -32.86
C LYS A 609 10.93 2.53 -31.98
N PHE A 610 11.61 1.79 -31.15
CA PHE A 610 12.45 2.35 -30.09
C PHE A 610 13.82 2.82 -30.58
N GLU A 611 14.38 2.16 -31.59
CA GLU A 611 15.67 2.48 -32.18
C GLU A 611 15.46 3.20 -33.53
N ASN A 612 15.63 4.50 -33.52
CA ASN A 612 15.73 5.29 -34.76
C ASN A 612 17.21 5.50 -35.11
N LYS A 613 17.57 5.40 -36.39
CA LYS A 613 18.94 5.67 -36.87
C LYS A 613 19.33 7.14 -36.68
N ASP A 614 18.35 8.06 -36.71
CA ASP A 614 18.57 9.45 -36.34
C ASP A 614 18.63 9.56 -34.80
N ILE A 615 19.77 9.92 -34.29
CA ILE A 615 20.02 10.08 -32.85
C ILE A 615 19.07 11.12 -32.21
N ASN A 616 18.63 12.11 -32.95
CA ASN A 616 17.70 13.13 -32.48
C ASN A 616 16.25 12.61 -32.36
N ARG A 617 15.97 11.47 -32.98
CA ARG A 617 14.67 10.78 -32.94
C ARG A 617 14.76 9.47 -32.17
N ASN A 618 15.89 9.18 -31.57
CA ASN A 618 16.05 8.03 -30.71
C ASN A 618 15.56 8.34 -29.30
N ILE A 619 14.48 7.70 -28.89
CA ILE A 619 13.80 7.93 -27.59
C ILE A 619 14.78 7.78 -26.43
N ILE A 620 15.65 6.76 -26.44
CA ILE A 620 16.61 6.50 -25.36
C ILE A 620 17.67 7.61 -25.30
N GLU A 621 18.22 8.03 -26.43
CA GLU A 621 19.21 9.10 -26.42
C GLU A 621 18.59 10.43 -25.99
N CYS A 622 17.35 10.69 -26.39
CA CYS A 622 16.63 11.88 -25.95
C CYS A 622 16.34 11.85 -24.43
N LEU A 623 16.00 10.69 -23.87
CA LEU A 623 15.81 10.54 -22.42
C LEU A 623 17.11 10.67 -21.65
N LYS A 624 18.24 10.19 -22.19
CA LYS A 624 19.55 10.36 -21.56
C LYS A 624 20.00 11.83 -21.46
N ILE A 625 19.53 12.67 -22.37
CA ILE A 625 19.82 14.12 -22.34
C ILE A 625 19.03 14.82 -21.24
N ASN A 626 17.82 14.35 -20.92
CA ASN A 626 17.00 14.90 -19.85
C ASN A 626 17.47 14.36 -18.49
N ASP A 627 17.85 15.24 -17.59
CA ASP A 627 18.30 14.90 -16.23
C ASP A 627 17.27 15.26 -15.13
N HIS A 628 16.08 15.71 -15.50
CA HIS A 628 15.07 16.23 -14.58
C HIS A 628 13.87 15.30 -14.37
N ILE A 629 13.38 14.67 -15.44
CA ILE A 629 12.20 13.79 -15.32
C ILE A 629 12.52 12.55 -14.49
N LYS A 630 11.68 12.27 -13.50
CA LYS A 630 11.88 11.15 -12.59
C LYS A 630 11.08 9.93 -13.00
N ASP A 631 9.85 10.16 -13.44
CA ASP A 631 8.92 9.08 -13.75
C ASP A 631 8.17 9.34 -15.05
N ILE A 632 8.20 8.36 -15.95
CA ILE A 632 7.28 8.24 -17.08
C ILE A 632 6.54 6.91 -16.89
N ILE A 633 5.25 6.99 -16.56
CA ILE A 633 4.42 5.81 -16.31
C ILE A 633 3.83 5.34 -17.65
N ILE A 634 4.15 4.11 -18.03
CA ILE A 634 3.67 3.47 -19.27
C ILE A 634 2.97 2.13 -18.99
N ASP A 635 2.51 1.92 -17.75
CA ASP A 635 1.79 0.71 -17.36
C ASP A 635 0.51 0.53 -18.19
N GLU A 636 0.01 -0.71 -18.28
CA GLU A 636 -1.20 -1.06 -19.03
C GLU A 636 -1.16 -0.71 -20.52
N ASN A 637 0.02 -0.46 -21.11
CA ASN A 637 0.21 -0.35 -22.55
C ASN A 637 0.50 -1.74 -23.16
N PRO A 638 0.19 -1.97 -24.47
CA PRO A 638 0.44 -3.24 -25.14
C PRO A 638 1.94 -3.42 -25.48
N ILE A 639 2.81 -3.31 -24.50
CA ILE A 639 4.26 -3.42 -24.64
C ILE A 639 4.61 -4.84 -25.05
N SER A 640 5.14 -5.02 -26.26
CA SER A 640 5.50 -6.32 -26.83
C SER A 640 6.99 -6.65 -26.75
N ASN A 641 7.84 -5.67 -26.45
CA ASN A 641 9.29 -5.83 -26.39
C ASN A 641 9.80 -5.56 -24.97
N GLU A 642 9.98 -6.65 -24.18
CA GLU A 642 10.48 -6.59 -22.80
C GLU A 642 11.88 -5.95 -22.71
N LYS A 643 12.74 -6.21 -23.69
CA LYS A 643 14.10 -5.64 -23.71
C LYS A 643 14.09 -4.11 -23.83
N ASN A 644 13.25 -3.59 -24.71
CA ASN A 644 13.07 -2.16 -24.88
C ASN A 644 12.43 -1.52 -23.64
N TYR A 645 11.50 -2.22 -23.00
CA TYR A 645 10.88 -1.79 -21.74
C TYR A 645 11.92 -1.69 -20.61
N GLU A 646 12.73 -2.72 -20.43
CA GLU A 646 13.81 -2.69 -19.43
C GLU A 646 14.80 -1.56 -19.69
N LEU A 647 15.19 -1.34 -20.95
CA LEU A 647 16.09 -0.27 -21.34
C LEU A 647 15.49 1.12 -21.05
N PHE A 648 14.20 1.30 -21.36
CA PHE A 648 13.46 2.52 -21.08
C PHE A 648 13.43 2.83 -19.57
N ILE A 649 13.03 1.87 -18.75
CA ILE A 649 12.94 2.03 -17.29
C ILE A 649 14.31 2.25 -16.67
N ASN A 650 15.35 1.53 -17.14
CA ASN A 650 16.71 1.72 -16.63
C ASN A 650 17.28 3.09 -17.00
N THR A 651 16.96 3.63 -18.18
CA THR A 651 17.34 4.99 -18.56
C THR A 651 16.70 6.03 -17.65
N LEU A 652 15.42 5.89 -17.33
CA LEU A 652 14.72 6.79 -16.39
C LEU A 652 15.30 6.74 -14.98
N LYS A 653 15.66 5.54 -14.47
CA LYS A 653 16.30 5.40 -13.16
C LYS A 653 17.64 6.10 -13.05
N LEU A 654 18.35 6.24 -14.15
CA LEU A 654 19.64 6.94 -14.19
C LEU A 654 19.48 8.47 -14.26
N ASN A 655 18.31 8.97 -14.68
CA ASN A 655 18.07 10.39 -14.77
C ASN A 655 18.18 11.05 -13.37
N GLY A 656 18.82 12.21 -13.32
CA GLY A 656 19.08 12.92 -12.08
C GLY A 656 20.19 12.35 -11.20
N THR A 657 20.83 11.23 -11.58
CA THR A 657 22.00 10.71 -10.88
C THR A 657 23.27 11.52 -11.24
N ARG A 658 24.27 11.50 -10.34
CA ARG A 658 25.54 12.17 -10.59
C ARG A 658 26.27 11.58 -11.80
N GLU A 659 26.22 10.27 -11.95
CA GLU A 659 26.86 9.53 -13.06
C GLU A 659 26.26 9.92 -14.42
N ASN A 660 24.93 10.05 -14.49
CA ASN A 660 24.28 10.48 -15.74
C ASN A 660 24.64 11.92 -16.11
N ARG A 661 24.75 12.82 -15.12
CA ARG A 661 25.17 14.22 -15.36
C ARG A 661 26.58 14.31 -15.89
N GLU A 662 27.49 13.49 -15.39
CA GLU A 662 28.89 13.44 -15.90
C GLU A 662 28.95 12.84 -17.31
N TYR A 663 28.19 11.77 -17.58
CA TYR A 663 28.06 11.17 -18.90
C TYR A 663 27.53 12.16 -19.96
N ILE A 664 26.47 12.90 -19.60
CA ILE A 664 25.88 13.93 -20.47
C ILE A 664 26.90 15.03 -20.77
N LYS A 665 27.62 15.51 -19.77
CA LYS A 665 28.70 16.50 -19.96
C LYS A 665 29.80 16.01 -20.91
N MET A 666 30.25 14.77 -20.76
CA MET A 666 31.30 14.20 -21.63
C MET A 666 30.84 13.98 -23.08
N LYS A 667 29.58 13.63 -23.30
CA LYS A 667 29.09 13.26 -24.64
C LYS A 667 28.61 14.45 -25.46
N TYR A 668 28.19 15.54 -24.83
CA TYR A 668 27.53 16.68 -25.48
C TYR A 668 28.25 18.02 -25.21
N SER A 669 29.39 18.05 -24.48
CA SER A 669 30.37 19.13 -24.46
C SER A 669 31.34 18.99 -25.62
#